data_980d61c76e67329696eba017d6a4bcc0
#
_entry.id   980d61c76e67329696eba017d6a4bcc0
#
_cell.length_a   1.000
_cell.length_b   1.000
_cell.length_c   1.000
_cell.angle_alpha   90.00
_cell.angle_beta   90.00
_cell.angle_gamma   90.00
#
_symmetry.space_group_name_H-M   'P 1'
#
loop_
_entity.id
_entity.type
_entity.pdbx_description
1 polymer ?
#
loop_
_entity_poly.entity_id
_entity_poly.type
_entity_poly.pdbx_seq_one_letter_code
_entity_poly.pdbx_strand_id
1 'polypeptide(L)'
;MKLSRILFVLFGFCFLTSKALLEEKNSYNENPITIDDINVPISEENCTIAIDNLKRLFKEGYIYTDIKKNPPNKEYYGSEDIIDELGKISLNDRKYYDFFRDIKRILGRIKDGHLKISAYQSPNGYLIQKIATCLPFKFGIDGNNREDAKIYITKFDDCFEFFDENVKNFVESHENEILKSINDKDPFDYIQNINAEFDAFYNKHSTFTQNMKSAHKINIYSNPLTQKQLSNITFVFEDESNITLSYYIYYNTTDFENPEFADFYNKERLKETKTMDDLSILDIKHEFNRMKNNIKKDESNINWDYSTKNGEIRCRVDKVNNLNVFTQTSFHFVGPNYKSGMEVVEKCTELFYSNKYPIVGIESYNGGGTCKLSYYFQTLLQAKILPSPHYSTLKTELMKEYVDADIPDIKDDPDMYQRINIETCKPFEKFDDMKEIEDDYGEGVKHKRTQYFRVFNSSDLKEHKKVREKYSNLGNLKRPTDIIIFTDTFSFSATSFFIKGLQETGAAITVGYFGNPKSDEVMDASQSPSFVGYFPNTDVYKKLKDVGILIKGVTIYESYNYTYQIKNPIPREYSIHPVDEKFDIFKPYTDELYDQFIAKAKEVLNKYNEEKKCNPKNLELVYDPNNKKDCYTFEGDEHAHGGYECDASSGTWSKTCKPYYCDIGYYFDKYTNKCIKDICTEDSFKFISLNKYKILMALLAILL
;
A
#
# COMPACT_ATOMS: atom_id res chain seq x y z
N MET A 1 -39.32 37.49 -31.35
CA MET A 1 -37.95 37.92 -31.80
C MET A 1 -37.10 38.63 -30.75
N LYS A 2 -37.56 38.93 -29.55
CA LYS A 2 -36.73 39.54 -28.46
C LYS A 2 -36.12 38.53 -27.47
N LEU A 3 -36.66 37.33 -27.31
CA LEU A 3 -36.13 36.30 -26.41
C LEU A 3 -34.87 35.57 -26.97
N SER A 4 -34.78 35.44 -28.31
CA SER A 4 -33.62 34.73 -28.92
C SER A 4 -32.30 35.54 -28.89
N ARG A 5 -32.41 36.87 -28.78
CA ARG A 5 -31.20 37.73 -28.68
C ARG A 5 -30.64 37.78 -27.27
N ILE A 6 -31.48 37.59 -26.23
CA ILE A 6 -30.97 37.53 -24.83
C ILE A 6 -30.31 36.19 -24.54
N LEU A 7 -30.82 35.08 -25.10
CA LEU A 7 -30.14 33.78 -24.99
C LEU A 7 -28.78 33.77 -25.70
N PHE A 8 -28.64 34.39 -26.84
CA PHE A 8 -27.34 34.45 -27.57
C PHE A 8 -26.28 35.28 -26.84
N VAL A 9 -26.68 36.35 -26.14
CA VAL A 9 -25.76 37.18 -25.35
C VAL A 9 -25.36 36.45 -24.07
N LEU A 10 -26.26 35.73 -23.42
CA LEU A 10 -25.94 34.90 -22.25
C LEU A 10 -25.06 33.69 -22.59
N PHE A 11 -25.32 33.02 -23.73
CA PHE A 11 -24.42 31.96 -24.20
C PHE A 11 -23.07 32.49 -24.66
N GLY A 12 -22.99 33.66 -25.29
CA GLY A 12 -21.72 34.31 -25.66
C GLY A 12 -20.92 34.74 -24.43
N PHE A 13 -21.55 35.19 -23.35
CA PHE A 13 -20.86 35.53 -22.09
C PHE A 13 -20.37 34.29 -21.34
N CYS A 14 -21.17 33.20 -21.32
CA CYS A 14 -20.70 31.92 -20.75
C CYS A 14 -19.56 31.30 -21.53
N PHE A 15 -19.50 31.43 -22.86
CA PHE A 15 -18.37 30.94 -23.66
C PHE A 15 -17.12 31.80 -23.53
N LEU A 16 -17.29 33.13 -23.35
CA LEU A 16 -16.14 34.05 -23.14
C LEU A 16 -15.57 33.93 -21.72
N THR A 17 -16.42 33.71 -20.71
CA THR A 17 -15.96 33.48 -19.34
C THR A 17 -15.36 32.07 -19.17
N SER A 18 -15.88 31.04 -19.83
CA SER A 18 -15.28 29.72 -19.84
C SER A 18 -13.95 29.69 -20.63
N LYS A 19 -13.79 30.49 -21.68
CA LYS A 19 -12.54 30.61 -22.42
C LYS A 19 -11.49 31.44 -21.67
N ALA A 20 -11.91 32.50 -20.95
CA ALA A 20 -11.03 33.26 -20.05
C ALA A 20 -10.61 32.45 -18.81
N LEU A 21 -11.50 31.58 -18.28
CA LEU A 21 -11.17 30.63 -17.20
C LEU A 21 -10.31 29.45 -17.66
N LEU A 22 -10.27 29.13 -18.96
CA LEU A 22 -9.40 28.11 -19.54
C LEU A 22 -8.06 28.67 -20.02
N GLU A 23 -7.95 30.00 -20.13
CA GLU A 23 -6.69 30.71 -20.48
C GLU A 23 -5.99 31.34 -19.27
N GLU A 24 -6.48 31.20 -18.03
CA GLU A 24 -5.63 31.31 -16.86
C GLU A 24 -4.70 30.10 -16.83
N LYS A 25 -3.78 30.09 -17.78
CA LYS A 25 -2.56 29.33 -17.72
C LYS A 25 -1.97 29.51 -16.34
N ASN A 26 -1.74 28.38 -15.67
CA ASN A 26 -0.88 28.22 -14.52
C ASN A 26 0.19 29.34 -14.49
N SER A 27 -0.07 30.43 -13.79
CA SER A 27 0.95 31.42 -13.50
C SER A 27 1.86 30.80 -12.44
N TYR A 28 2.77 29.94 -12.90
CA TYR A 28 3.90 29.57 -12.07
C TYR A 28 4.62 30.86 -11.71
N ASN A 29 4.84 31.11 -10.45
CA ASN A 29 5.63 32.23 -10.02
C ASN A 29 7.06 31.95 -10.52
N GLU A 30 7.52 32.66 -11.53
CA GLU A 30 8.77 32.41 -12.26
C GLU A 30 10.02 32.61 -11.39
N ASN A 31 9.87 33.08 -10.16
CA ASN A 31 11.00 33.29 -9.25
C ASN A 31 11.36 31.96 -8.58
N PRO A 32 12.59 31.47 -8.77
CA PRO A 32 13.10 30.30 -8.06
C PRO A 32 13.08 30.55 -6.56
N ILE A 33 12.58 29.55 -5.81
CA ILE A 33 12.56 29.57 -4.35
C ILE A 33 13.82 28.86 -3.87
N THR A 34 14.43 29.38 -2.82
CA THR A 34 15.54 28.74 -2.14
C THR A 34 15.09 28.10 -0.83
N ILE A 35 15.90 27.18 -0.32
CA ILE A 35 15.65 26.62 1.03
C ILE A 35 15.71 27.73 2.10
N ASP A 36 16.53 28.74 1.93
CA ASP A 36 16.63 29.86 2.88
C ASP A 36 15.33 30.67 2.96
N ASP A 37 14.58 30.78 1.89
CA ASP A 37 13.29 31.47 1.86
C ASP A 37 12.23 30.78 2.74
N ILE A 38 12.36 29.47 2.96
CA ILE A 38 11.42 28.65 3.73
C ILE A 38 11.98 28.26 5.12
N ASN A 39 13.25 28.48 5.36
CA ASN A 39 13.94 28.07 6.57
C ASN A 39 13.91 29.18 7.64
N VAL A 40 12.70 29.51 8.12
CA VAL A 40 12.45 30.57 9.09
C VAL A 40 12.81 30.13 10.52
N PRO A 41 13.15 31.07 11.45
CA PRO A 41 13.37 30.70 12.83
C PRO A 41 12.16 30.05 13.49
N ILE A 42 12.41 29.08 14.39
CA ILE A 42 11.41 28.45 15.25
C ILE A 42 11.84 28.61 16.71
N SER A 43 10.91 28.94 17.60
CA SER A 43 11.21 29.11 19.02
C SER A 43 11.58 27.80 19.71
N GLU A 44 12.42 27.85 20.73
CA GLU A 44 12.76 26.69 21.58
C GLU A 44 11.52 26.07 22.23
N GLU A 45 10.55 26.90 22.64
CA GLU A 45 9.26 26.44 23.16
C GLU A 45 8.51 25.58 22.16
N ASN A 46 8.40 26.04 20.90
CA ASN A 46 7.74 25.27 19.84
C ASN A 46 8.48 23.97 19.49
N CYS A 47 9.82 23.99 19.50
CA CYS A 47 10.63 22.78 19.35
C CYS A 47 10.37 21.78 20.49
N THR A 48 10.28 22.26 21.73
CA THR A 48 10.00 21.46 22.93
C THR A 48 8.60 20.81 22.80
N ILE A 49 7.57 21.61 22.49
CA ILE A 49 6.20 21.11 22.27
C ILE A 49 6.18 20.04 21.20
N ALA A 50 6.88 20.27 20.09
CA ALA A 50 6.95 19.29 18.98
C ALA A 50 7.57 17.96 19.44
N ILE A 51 8.74 18.00 20.06
CA ILE A 51 9.45 16.78 20.49
C ILE A 51 8.69 16.02 21.56
N ASP A 52 8.13 16.71 22.57
CA ASP A 52 7.38 16.05 23.63
C ASP A 52 6.12 15.35 23.10
N ASN A 53 5.39 15.99 22.17
CA ASN A 53 4.20 15.40 21.60
C ASN A 53 4.53 14.30 20.57
N LEU A 54 5.63 14.40 19.83
CA LEU A 54 6.12 13.27 18.99
C LEU A 54 6.51 12.08 19.86
N LYS A 55 7.26 12.29 20.97
CA LYS A 55 7.59 11.22 21.91
C LYS A 55 6.34 10.57 22.48
N ARG A 56 5.33 11.36 22.85
CA ARG A 56 4.05 10.83 23.32
C ARG A 56 3.33 10.02 22.22
N LEU A 57 3.29 10.53 20.97
CA LEU A 57 2.71 9.82 19.84
C LEU A 57 3.37 8.46 19.62
N PHE A 58 4.72 8.41 19.63
CA PHE A 58 5.46 7.17 19.44
C PHE A 58 5.29 6.21 20.62
N LYS A 59 5.26 6.71 21.84
CA LYS A 59 5.08 5.87 23.03
C LYS A 59 3.67 5.30 23.17
N GLU A 60 2.65 6.05 22.77
CA GLU A 60 1.26 5.76 23.11
C GLU A 60 0.37 5.45 21.89
N GLY A 61 0.78 5.81 20.67
CA GLY A 61 -0.04 5.69 19.46
C GLY A 61 0.58 4.87 18.33
N TYR A 62 1.91 4.88 18.21
CA TYR A 62 2.57 4.13 17.14
C TYR A 62 2.90 2.70 17.60
N ILE A 63 2.28 1.73 16.95
CA ILE A 63 2.29 0.33 17.41
C ILE A 63 3.68 -0.33 17.42
N TYR A 64 4.59 0.07 16.52
CA TYR A 64 5.88 -0.60 16.36
C TYR A 64 7.04 0.03 17.14
N THR A 65 6.80 0.95 18.05
CA THR A 65 7.88 1.62 18.82
C THR A 65 8.76 0.62 19.55
N ASP A 66 8.16 -0.35 20.22
CA ASP A 66 8.90 -1.32 21.03
C ASP A 66 9.59 -2.38 20.19
N ILE A 67 8.91 -2.95 19.19
CA ILE A 67 9.51 -3.96 18.31
C ILE A 67 10.67 -3.37 17.49
N LYS A 68 10.63 -2.05 17.20
CA LYS A 68 11.72 -1.38 16.50
C LYS A 68 13.01 -1.29 17.32
N LYS A 69 12.92 -1.29 18.66
CA LYS A 69 14.10 -1.36 19.53
C LYS A 69 14.79 -2.73 19.45
N ASN A 70 14.01 -3.81 19.36
CA ASN A 70 14.48 -5.18 19.30
C ASN A 70 13.73 -5.97 18.23
N PRO A 71 13.96 -5.69 16.94
CA PRO A 71 13.27 -6.42 15.88
C PRO A 71 13.78 -7.87 15.80
N PRO A 72 12.93 -8.82 15.34
CA PRO A 72 13.26 -10.24 15.27
C PRO A 72 14.44 -10.54 14.32
N ASN A 73 14.70 -9.68 13.36
CA ASN A 73 15.87 -9.72 12.49
C ASN A 73 16.51 -8.34 12.45
N LYS A 74 17.54 -8.13 13.32
CA LYS A 74 18.23 -6.83 13.46
C LYS A 74 19.03 -6.43 12.24
N GLU A 75 19.55 -7.39 11.51
CA GLU A 75 20.31 -7.13 10.28
C GLU A 75 19.42 -6.53 9.18
N TYR A 76 18.21 -7.07 9.04
CA TYR A 76 17.25 -6.61 8.03
C TYR A 76 16.49 -5.35 8.46
N TYR A 77 15.93 -5.33 9.68
CA TYR A 77 15.07 -4.23 10.13
C TYR A 77 15.81 -3.07 10.78
N GLY A 78 17.07 -3.26 11.19
CA GLY A 78 17.80 -2.32 12.03
C GLY A 78 17.15 -2.15 13.42
N SER A 79 17.92 -1.73 14.40
CA SER A 79 17.42 -1.47 15.76
C SER A 79 17.50 0.02 16.07
N GLU A 80 16.38 0.63 16.46
CA GLU A 80 16.30 2.07 16.74
C GLU A 80 15.44 2.37 17.96
N ASP A 81 15.95 3.15 18.90
CA ASP A 81 15.14 3.78 19.96
C ASP A 81 14.68 5.18 19.50
N ILE A 82 13.54 5.23 18.88
CA ILE A 82 12.99 6.45 18.27
C ILE A 82 12.78 7.55 19.33
N ILE A 83 12.33 7.16 20.53
CA ILE A 83 12.05 8.11 21.61
C ILE A 83 13.34 8.75 22.12
N ASP A 84 14.40 7.94 22.27
CA ASP A 84 15.73 8.42 22.66
C ASP A 84 16.32 9.30 21.57
N GLU A 85 16.27 8.90 20.32
CA GLU A 85 16.79 9.69 19.19
C GLU A 85 16.09 11.06 19.04
N LEU A 86 14.76 11.10 19.18
CA LEU A 86 14.02 12.37 19.21
C LEU A 86 14.49 13.28 20.36
N GLY A 87 14.88 12.69 21.50
CA GLY A 87 15.40 13.44 22.65
C GLY A 87 16.79 14.05 22.43
N LYS A 88 17.53 13.62 21.42
CA LYS A 88 18.88 14.15 21.09
C LYS A 88 18.84 15.35 20.15
N ILE A 89 17.66 15.69 19.59
CA ILE A 89 17.54 16.85 18.70
C ILE A 89 17.79 18.13 19.51
N SER A 90 18.74 18.97 19.04
CA SER A 90 18.96 20.30 19.62
C SER A 90 17.74 21.19 19.45
N LEU A 91 17.33 21.90 20.49
CA LEU A 91 16.14 22.76 20.49
C LEU A 91 16.46 24.25 20.33
N ASN A 92 17.71 24.65 20.62
CA ASN A 92 18.12 26.05 20.64
C ASN A 92 18.55 26.54 19.27
N ASP A 93 18.26 27.80 18.96
CA ASP A 93 18.69 28.52 17.75
C ASP A 93 18.37 27.76 16.46
N ARG A 94 17.15 27.20 16.37
CA ARG A 94 16.72 26.36 15.23
C ARG A 94 16.01 27.18 14.16
N LYS A 95 16.21 26.75 12.94
CA LYS A 95 15.36 27.09 11.80
C LYS A 95 14.38 25.93 11.53
N TYR A 96 13.17 26.26 11.11
CA TYR A 96 12.07 25.31 10.99
C TYR A 96 12.35 24.15 10.04
N TYR A 97 12.87 24.44 8.85
CA TYR A 97 13.16 23.40 7.86
C TYR A 97 14.23 22.42 8.35
N ASP A 98 15.29 22.91 8.97
CA ASP A 98 16.35 22.08 9.53
C ASP A 98 15.85 21.22 10.71
N PHE A 99 15.04 21.82 11.58
CA PHE A 99 14.41 21.08 12.69
C PHE A 99 13.48 19.98 12.18
N PHE A 100 12.62 20.27 11.19
CA PHE A 100 11.74 19.29 10.58
C PHE A 100 12.52 18.19 9.85
N ARG A 101 13.61 18.54 9.17
CA ARG A 101 14.50 17.57 8.50
C ARG A 101 15.14 16.61 9.50
N ASP A 102 15.59 17.07 10.66
CA ASP A 102 16.16 16.21 11.70
C ASP A 102 15.11 15.23 12.25
N ILE A 103 13.88 15.69 12.50
CA ILE A 103 12.77 14.81 12.84
C ILE A 103 12.58 13.76 11.74
N LYS A 104 12.47 14.17 10.49
CA LYS A 104 12.23 13.25 9.36
C LYS A 104 13.36 12.22 9.18
N ARG A 105 14.61 12.57 9.46
CA ARG A 105 15.73 11.61 9.44
C ARG A 105 15.56 10.50 10.47
N ILE A 106 15.11 10.82 11.66
CA ILE A 106 14.83 9.81 12.68
C ILE A 106 13.68 8.94 12.24
N LEU A 107 12.59 9.53 11.73
CA LEU A 107 11.42 8.79 11.25
C LEU A 107 11.72 7.92 10.03
N GLY A 108 12.59 8.37 9.13
CA GLY A 108 13.04 7.60 7.98
C GLY A 108 13.74 6.29 8.34
N ARG A 109 14.35 6.18 9.54
CA ARG A 109 14.96 4.92 10.02
C ARG A 109 13.93 3.87 10.42
N ILE A 110 12.68 4.30 10.65
CA ILE A 110 11.56 3.39 10.98
C ILE A 110 11.19 2.52 9.78
N LYS A 111 11.33 3.06 8.56
CA LYS A 111 10.99 2.40 7.31
C LYS A 111 9.51 2.00 7.24
N ASP A 112 8.62 2.87 7.71
CA ASP A 112 7.17 2.68 7.67
C ASP A 112 6.55 3.70 6.72
N GLY A 113 6.14 3.25 5.53
CA GLY A 113 5.52 4.12 4.53
C GLY A 113 4.11 4.64 4.89
N HIS A 114 3.47 4.10 5.93
CA HIS A 114 2.23 4.62 6.49
C HIS A 114 2.46 5.71 7.54
N LEU A 115 3.66 5.81 8.10
CA LEU A 115 4.01 6.89 9.02
C LEU A 115 4.23 8.19 8.24
N LYS A 116 3.16 8.97 8.09
CA LYS A 116 3.15 10.21 7.32
C LYS A 116 3.07 11.42 8.24
N ILE A 117 4.23 12.00 8.52
CA ILE A 117 4.37 13.26 9.24
C ILE A 117 4.93 14.29 8.26
N SER A 118 4.22 15.39 8.10
CA SER A 118 4.51 16.43 7.13
C SER A 118 4.70 17.79 7.83
N ALA A 119 5.47 18.68 7.22
CA ALA A 119 5.45 20.07 7.59
C ALA A 119 4.04 20.65 7.35
N TYR A 120 3.54 21.41 8.31
CA TYR A 120 2.31 22.16 8.23
C TYR A 120 2.67 23.65 8.29
N GLN A 121 1.80 24.56 8.16
CA GLN A 121 2.08 26.01 8.14
C GLN A 121 3.22 26.44 9.07
N SER A 122 4.22 27.21 8.54
CA SER A 122 5.07 27.99 9.41
C SER A 122 4.23 29.12 10.06
N PRO A 123 4.70 29.83 11.10
CA PRO A 123 4.02 31.02 11.66
C PRO A 123 3.72 32.10 10.61
N ASN A 124 4.43 32.08 9.48
CA ASN A 124 4.15 32.85 8.26
C ASN A 124 3.37 32.06 7.21
N GLY A 125 2.88 30.93 7.54
CA GLY A 125 1.65 30.21 7.25
C GLY A 125 1.49 29.50 5.92
N TYR A 126 2.15 29.75 4.82
CA TYR A 126 1.68 29.22 3.54
C TYR A 126 2.70 28.45 2.71
N LEU A 127 3.98 28.52 3.00
CA LEU A 127 5.01 28.23 2.01
C LEU A 127 5.37 26.75 1.86
N ILE A 128 5.49 26.00 2.94
CA ILE A 128 6.13 24.67 2.85
C ILE A 128 5.23 23.60 2.21
N GLN A 129 3.92 23.68 2.39
CA GLN A 129 3.00 22.67 1.83
C GLN A 129 2.91 22.65 0.30
N LYS A 130 3.28 23.75 -0.35
CA LYS A 130 3.16 23.92 -1.79
C LYS A 130 4.49 23.80 -2.55
N ILE A 131 5.57 23.41 -1.87
CA ILE A 131 6.88 23.38 -2.51
C ILE A 131 7.21 21.96 -2.98
N ALA A 132 7.50 21.85 -4.25
CA ALA A 132 8.02 20.65 -4.88
C ALA A 132 9.34 20.94 -5.58
N THR A 133 10.07 19.88 -5.86
CA THR A 133 11.31 19.96 -6.63
C THR A 133 11.28 18.97 -7.78
N CYS A 134 12.00 19.26 -8.84
CA CYS A 134 12.12 18.33 -9.96
C CYS A 134 13.42 18.46 -10.75
N LEU A 135 13.73 17.41 -11.48
CA LEU A 135 14.69 17.36 -12.56
C LEU A 135 13.96 17.50 -13.92
N PRO A 136 14.63 17.92 -14.99
CA PRO A 136 14.02 18.06 -16.33
C PRO A 136 13.75 16.71 -17.01
N PHE A 137 14.16 15.59 -16.39
CA PHE A 137 14.00 14.23 -16.90
C PHE A 137 13.66 13.24 -15.81
N LYS A 138 13.15 12.08 -16.22
CA LYS A 138 12.94 10.88 -15.41
C LYS A 138 14.04 9.87 -15.68
N PHE A 139 14.24 8.96 -14.74
CA PHE A 139 15.08 7.79 -14.95
C PHE A 139 14.24 6.66 -15.53
N GLY A 140 14.73 6.06 -16.60
CA GLY A 140 14.26 4.82 -17.15
C GLY A 140 15.29 3.70 -16.89
N ILE A 141 14.85 2.46 -16.96
CA ILE A 141 15.72 1.29 -16.86
C ILE A 141 15.31 0.28 -17.93
N ASP A 142 16.31 -0.32 -18.55
CA ASP A 142 16.14 -1.40 -19.53
C ASP A 142 17.17 -2.50 -19.28
N GLY A 143 16.74 -3.76 -19.29
CA GLY A 143 17.58 -4.92 -19.15
C GLY A 143 16.78 -6.21 -19.13
N ASN A 144 17.27 -7.22 -19.85
CA ASN A 144 16.68 -8.55 -19.87
C ASN A 144 17.41 -9.52 -18.92
N ASN A 145 18.49 -9.07 -18.30
CA ASN A 145 19.25 -9.77 -17.27
C ASN A 145 20.05 -8.74 -16.46
N ARG A 146 20.79 -9.20 -15.43
CA ARG A 146 21.54 -8.33 -14.51
C ARG A 146 22.71 -7.59 -15.18
N GLU A 147 23.37 -8.24 -16.12
CA GLU A 147 24.58 -7.73 -16.76
C GLU A 147 24.24 -6.64 -17.81
N ASP A 148 23.12 -6.77 -18.50
CA ASP A 148 22.72 -5.84 -19.54
C ASP A 148 21.81 -4.70 -19.04
N ALA A 149 21.42 -4.74 -17.75
CA ALA A 149 20.59 -3.67 -17.17
C ALA A 149 21.32 -2.31 -17.22
N LYS A 150 20.64 -1.31 -17.78
CA LYS A 150 21.15 0.06 -17.97
C LYS A 150 20.12 1.08 -17.52
N ILE A 151 20.59 2.21 -17.00
CA ILE A 151 19.76 3.36 -16.66
C ILE A 151 19.93 4.42 -17.75
N TYR A 152 18.82 4.96 -18.20
CA TYR A 152 18.76 6.05 -19.20
C TYR A 152 17.84 7.18 -18.69
N ILE A 153 17.80 8.29 -19.41
CA ILE A 153 16.91 9.40 -19.11
C ILE A 153 15.80 9.53 -20.14
N THR A 154 14.64 10.03 -19.70
CA THR A 154 13.53 10.43 -20.57
C THR A 154 13.03 11.81 -20.16
N LYS A 155 12.67 12.66 -21.11
CA LYS A 155 12.13 14.00 -20.86
C LYS A 155 10.99 13.97 -19.86
N PHE A 156 10.96 14.94 -18.95
CA PHE A 156 9.89 15.11 -17.96
C PHE A 156 9.12 16.41 -18.23
N ASP A 157 8.10 16.34 -19.06
CA ASP A 157 7.35 17.51 -19.55
C ASP A 157 6.83 18.43 -18.46
N ASP A 158 6.37 17.90 -17.29
CA ASP A 158 5.85 18.71 -16.18
C ASP A 158 6.86 19.72 -15.62
N CYS A 159 8.16 19.46 -15.76
CA CYS A 159 9.24 20.29 -15.19
C CYS A 159 10.20 20.84 -16.24
N PHE A 160 10.16 20.29 -17.44
CA PHE A 160 11.09 20.63 -18.51
C PHE A 160 11.13 22.14 -18.81
N GLU A 161 9.97 22.80 -18.79
CA GLU A 161 9.84 24.21 -19.09
C GLU A 161 10.48 25.15 -18.03
N PHE A 162 10.79 24.66 -16.85
CA PHE A 162 11.46 25.47 -15.81
C PHE A 162 12.97 25.67 -16.05
N PHE A 163 13.55 24.92 -16.96
CA PHE A 163 14.99 24.95 -17.23
C PHE A 163 15.31 25.83 -18.41
N ASP A 164 16.55 26.33 -18.45
CA ASP A 164 17.04 27.14 -19.57
C ASP A 164 17.19 26.34 -20.87
N GLU A 165 17.32 27.04 -21.99
CA GLU A 165 17.40 26.44 -23.31
C GLU A 165 18.62 25.51 -23.50
N ASN A 166 19.74 25.74 -22.79
CA ASN A 166 20.91 24.87 -22.91
C ASN A 166 20.61 23.51 -22.25
N VAL A 167 19.94 23.53 -21.07
CA VAL A 167 19.51 22.32 -20.41
C VAL A 167 18.46 21.58 -21.22
N LYS A 168 17.48 22.31 -21.79
CA LYS A 168 16.44 21.71 -22.63
C LYS A 168 17.04 21.02 -23.86
N ASN A 169 17.89 21.70 -24.60
CA ASN A 169 18.55 21.16 -25.78
C ASN A 169 19.42 19.93 -25.43
N PHE A 170 20.11 19.99 -24.29
CA PHE A 170 20.90 18.86 -23.82
C PHE A 170 20.02 17.63 -23.52
N VAL A 171 18.95 17.81 -22.77
CA VAL A 171 18.03 16.68 -22.41
C VAL A 171 17.37 16.10 -23.65
N GLU A 172 16.94 16.93 -24.61
CA GLU A 172 16.33 16.47 -25.86
C GLU A 172 17.32 15.71 -26.77
N SER A 173 18.58 16.12 -26.78
CA SER A 173 19.63 15.43 -27.57
C SER A 173 20.08 14.11 -26.90
N HIS A 174 19.84 13.91 -25.61
CA HIS A 174 20.23 12.73 -24.85
C HIS A 174 19.02 11.90 -24.36
N GLU A 175 17.85 12.11 -24.94
CA GLU A 175 16.67 11.31 -24.61
C GLU A 175 16.89 9.84 -24.99
N ASN A 176 16.71 8.94 -24.02
CA ASN A 176 17.00 7.49 -24.06
C ASN A 176 18.50 7.13 -24.09
N GLU A 177 19.41 8.09 -23.91
CA GLU A 177 20.83 7.81 -23.77
C GLU A 177 21.15 7.23 -22.38
N ILE A 178 22.11 6.32 -22.35
CA ILE A 178 22.50 5.57 -21.15
C ILE A 178 23.42 6.41 -20.27
N LEU A 179 23.09 6.42 -18.99
CA LEU A 179 23.94 7.03 -17.95
C LEU A 179 25.12 6.13 -17.59
N LYS A 180 26.32 6.67 -17.73
CA LYS A 180 27.59 6.05 -17.31
C LYS A 180 27.82 6.25 -15.80
N SER A 181 27.61 7.46 -15.29
CA SER A 181 27.74 7.76 -13.88
C SER A 181 26.87 8.94 -13.43
N ILE A 182 26.58 9.01 -12.12
CA ILE A 182 25.96 10.16 -11.46
C ILE A 182 26.84 10.55 -10.28
N ASN A 183 27.43 11.76 -10.28
CA ASN A 183 28.40 12.20 -9.28
C ASN A 183 29.51 11.15 -9.07
N ASP A 184 30.12 10.68 -10.15
CA ASP A 184 31.18 9.65 -10.19
C ASP A 184 30.82 8.29 -9.56
N LYS A 185 29.52 8.02 -9.38
CA LYS A 185 29.01 6.75 -8.87
C LYS A 185 28.27 5.98 -9.94
N ASP A 186 28.20 4.66 -9.78
CA ASP A 186 27.30 3.82 -10.56
C ASP A 186 25.86 4.34 -10.44
N PRO A 187 25.10 4.51 -11.56
CA PRO A 187 23.76 5.03 -11.53
C PRO A 187 22.79 4.23 -10.65
N PHE A 188 22.94 2.92 -10.58
CA PHE A 188 22.13 2.06 -9.70
C PHE A 188 22.38 2.37 -8.23
N ASP A 189 23.66 2.50 -7.85
CA ASP A 189 24.02 2.86 -6.48
C ASP A 189 23.56 4.26 -6.09
N TYR A 190 23.64 5.20 -7.04
CA TYR A 190 23.16 6.56 -6.80
C TYR A 190 21.65 6.57 -6.54
N ILE A 191 20.86 5.94 -7.43
CA ILE A 191 19.40 5.88 -7.31
C ILE A 191 18.98 5.09 -6.09
N GLN A 192 19.64 3.96 -5.78
CA GLN A 192 19.39 3.19 -4.57
C GLN A 192 19.46 4.06 -3.29
N ASN A 193 20.35 5.05 -3.28
CA ASN A 193 20.69 5.83 -2.09
C ASN A 193 20.24 7.29 -2.15
N ILE A 194 19.51 7.71 -3.18
CA ILE A 194 19.13 9.13 -3.36
C ILE A 194 18.25 9.65 -2.22
N ASN A 195 17.38 8.81 -1.68
CA ASN A 195 16.47 9.12 -0.58
C ASN A 195 16.81 8.36 0.72
N ALA A 196 18.03 7.82 0.87
CA ALA A 196 18.38 6.89 1.95
C ALA A 196 18.02 7.40 3.36
N GLU A 197 17.98 8.72 3.58
CA GLU A 197 17.58 9.32 4.85
C GLU A 197 16.06 9.23 5.14
N PHE A 198 15.25 9.00 4.11
CA PHE A 198 13.78 9.09 4.17
C PHE A 198 13.07 7.90 3.51
N ASP A 199 13.80 6.83 3.21
CA ASP A 199 13.24 5.63 2.59
C ASP A 199 12.13 5.01 3.43
N ALA A 200 11.06 4.57 2.76
CA ALA A 200 9.89 3.98 3.39
C ALA A 200 9.95 2.45 3.49
N PHE A 201 10.97 1.79 2.90
CA PHE A 201 11.07 0.34 2.81
C PHE A 201 12.37 -0.18 3.40
N TYR A 202 12.31 -1.39 3.98
CA TYR A 202 13.50 -2.13 4.41
C TYR A 202 14.20 -2.78 3.22
N ASN A 203 13.42 -3.40 2.32
CA ASN A 203 13.95 -4.15 1.19
C ASN A 203 14.58 -3.24 0.14
N LYS A 204 15.82 -3.55 -0.28
CA LYS A 204 16.56 -2.75 -1.27
C LYS A 204 15.89 -2.75 -2.64
N HIS A 205 15.27 -3.86 -3.05
CA HIS A 205 14.57 -3.90 -4.33
C HIS A 205 13.36 -2.97 -4.32
N SER A 206 12.58 -2.97 -3.23
CA SER A 206 11.43 -2.08 -3.06
C SER A 206 11.84 -0.61 -3.01
N THR A 207 12.90 -0.29 -2.27
CA THR A 207 13.49 1.07 -2.22
C THR A 207 13.96 1.53 -3.59
N PHE A 208 14.67 0.68 -4.33
CA PHE A 208 15.14 1.00 -5.67
C PHE A 208 13.97 1.25 -6.63
N THR A 209 12.98 0.36 -6.65
CA THR A 209 11.78 0.51 -7.49
C THR A 209 11.03 1.81 -7.17
N GLN A 210 10.90 2.16 -5.88
CA GLN A 210 10.32 3.44 -5.46
C GLN A 210 11.14 4.63 -5.96
N ASN A 211 12.45 4.59 -5.79
CA ASN A 211 13.33 5.69 -6.19
C ASN A 211 13.36 5.87 -7.71
N MET A 212 13.38 4.80 -8.49
CA MET A 212 13.23 4.88 -9.95
C MET A 212 11.95 5.64 -10.35
N LYS A 213 10.86 5.41 -9.61
CA LYS A 213 9.56 6.05 -9.87
C LYS A 213 9.51 7.52 -9.46
N SER A 214 10.20 7.92 -8.38
CA SER A 214 9.99 9.20 -7.71
C SER A 214 11.21 10.12 -7.61
N ALA A 215 12.41 9.64 -7.94
CA ALA A 215 13.64 10.42 -7.76
C ALA A 215 13.69 11.72 -8.57
N HIS A 216 12.97 11.80 -9.67
CA HIS A 216 12.92 13.00 -10.52
C HIS A 216 12.03 14.12 -9.96
N LYS A 217 11.15 13.81 -8.97
CA LYS A 217 10.22 14.77 -8.38
C LYS A 217 10.01 14.49 -6.91
N ILE A 218 10.29 15.48 -6.06
CA ILE A 218 10.22 15.35 -4.61
C ILE A 218 9.29 16.41 -4.06
N ASN A 219 8.43 16.00 -3.15
CA ASN A 219 7.56 16.89 -2.42
C ASN A 219 8.22 17.23 -1.06
N ILE A 220 8.73 18.45 -0.92
CA ILE A 220 9.53 18.89 0.23
C ILE A 220 8.76 18.81 1.56
N TYR A 221 7.46 19.01 1.57
CA TYR A 221 6.68 18.97 2.80
C TYR A 221 6.52 17.55 3.37
N SER A 222 6.59 16.55 2.50
CA SER A 222 6.52 15.15 2.91
C SER A 222 7.91 14.57 3.18
N ASN A 223 8.87 14.89 2.31
CA ASN A 223 10.26 14.43 2.39
C ASN A 223 11.19 15.61 2.13
N PRO A 224 11.84 16.15 3.17
CA PRO A 224 12.86 17.18 3.00
C PRO A 224 13.96 16.71 2.06
N LEU A 225 14.59 17.63 1.35
CA LEU A 225 15.74 17.29 0.49
C LEU A 225 16.91 16.78 1.32
N THR A 226 17.53 15.70 0.86
CA THR A 226 18.81 15.23 1.40
C THR A 226 19.91 16.22 1.05
N GLN A 227 21.03 16.16 1.75
CA GLN A 227 22.19 17.01 1.41
C GLN A 227 22.68 16.78 -0.02
N LYS A 228 22.52 15.54 -0.54
CA LYS A 228 22.87 15.21 -1.93
C LYS A 228 21.96 15.88 -2.96
N GLN A 229 20.68 16.03 -2.62
CA GLN A 229 19.69 16.68 -3.48
C GLN A 229 19.78 18.21 -3.45
N LEU A 230 20.34 18.77 -2.38
CA LEU A 230 20.61 20.20 -2.25
C LEU A 230 21.88 20.65 -3.01
N SER A 231 22.73 19.71 -3.41
CA SER A 231 23.96 19.98 -4.15
C SER A 231 23.76 19.79 -5.66
N ASN A 232 24.67 20.36 -6.44
CA ASN A 232 24.73 20.07 -7.87
C ASN A 232 24.97 18.58 -8.11
N ILE A 233 24.30 18.05 -9.14
CA ILE A 233 24.39 16.65 -9.56
C ILE A 233 24.94 16.63 -10.97
N THR A 234 26.06 15.93 -11.18
CA THR A 234 26.67 15.75 -12.50
C THR A 234 26.25 14.39 -13.06
N PHE A 235 25.62 14.41 -14.22
CA PHE A 235 25.21 13.24 -14.98
C PHE A 235 26.17 13.07 -16.14
N VAL A 236 26.81 11.91 -16.27
CA VAL A 236 27.74 11.57 -17.36
C VAL A 236 27.13 10.44 -18.17
N PHE A 237 27.15 10.55 -19.48
CA PHE A 237 26.60 9.58 -20.42
C PHE A 237 27.68 8.68 -21.01
N GLU A 238 27.32 7.60 -21.70
CA GLU A 238 28.29 6.65 -22.29
C GLU A 238 29.16 7.29 -23.38
N ASP A 239 28.69 8.33 -24.04
CA ASP A 239 29.45 9.12 -25.02
C ASP A 239 30.41 10.17 -24.42
N GLU A 240 30.60 10.13 -23.06
CA GLU A 240 31.38 11.07 -22.24
C GLU A 240 30.81 12.50 -22.18
N SER A 241 29.69 12.78 -22.79
CA SER A 241 28.96 14.02 -22.56
C SER A 241 28.47 14.11 -21.11
N ASN A 242 28.33 15.33 -20.61
CA ASN A 242 27.85 15.49 -19.22
C ASN A 242 27.03 16.77 -19.04
N ILE A 243 26.20 16.77 -18.02
CA ILE A 243 25.46 17.94 -17.57
C ILE A 243 25.43 17.99 -16.03
N THR A 244 25.61 19.19 -15.49
CA THR A 244 25.52 19.43 -14.04
C THR A 244 24.28 20.25 -13.74
N LEU A 245 23.39 19.70 -12.92
CA LEU A 245 22.08 20.27 -12.59
C LEU A 245 21.84 20.27 -11.08
N SER A 246 20.99 21.19 -10.63
CA SER A 246 20.34 21.14 -9.32
C SER A 246 18.86 20.82 -9.50
N TYR A 247 18.22 20.29 -8.46
CA TYR A 247 16.77 20.24 -8.45
C TYR A 247 16.19 21.63 -8.52
N TYR A 248 15.27 21.84 -9.46
CA TYR A 248 14.50 23.08 -9.54
C TYR A 248 13.42 23.09 -8.45
N ILE A 249 13.38 24.13 -7.62
CA ILE A 249 12.43 24.29 -6.52
C ILE A 249 11.32 25.24 -6.98
N TYR A 250 10.06 24.83 -6.88
CA TYR A 250 8.93 25.62 -7.34
C TYR A 250 7.70 25.49 -6.44
N TYR A 251 6.82 26.50 -6.52
CA TYR A 251 5.50 26.42 -5.89
C TYR A 251 4.57 25.53 -6.72
N ASN A 252 3.99 24.53 -6.07
CA ASN A 252 2.94 23.73 -6.67
C ASN A 252 1.58 24.38 -6.39
N THR A 253 1.16 25.31 -7.29
CA THR A 253 -0.08 26.08 -7.12
C THR A 253 -1.34 25.30 -7.46
N THR A 254 -1.23 24.13 -8.10
CA THR A 254 -2.36 23.39 -8.65
C THR A 254 -3.32 22.80 -7.63
N ASP A 255 -2.95 22.76 -6.35
CA ASP A 255 -3.72 22.03 -5.35
C ASP A 255 -4.66 22.89 -4.46
N PHE A 256 -4.63 24.25 -4.55
CA PHE A 256 -5.31 25.07 -3.55
C PHE A 256 -6.09 26.31 -4.06
N GLU A 257 -6.07 26.62 -5.34
CA GLU A 257 -6.79 27.81 -5.85
C GLU A 257 -8.24 27.57 -6.25
N ASN A 258 -8.77 26.35 -6.06
CA ASN A 258 -10.20 26.13 -6.19
C ASN A 258 -10.88 26.27 -4.81
N PRO A 259 -11.53 27.42 -4.49
CA PRO A 259 -12.30 27.59 -3.24
C PRO A 259 -13.41 26.54 -3.11
N GLU A 260 -13.96 26.03 -4.22
CA GLU A 260 -14.93 24.94 -4.24
C GLU A 260 -14.30 23.63 -3.77
N PHE A 261 -13.01 23.39 -4.05
CA PHE A 261 -12.29 22.21 -3.58
C PHE A 261 -11.97 22.31 -2.08
N ALA A 262 -11.59 23.47 -1.59
CA ALA A 262 -11.41 23.70 -0.16
C ALA A 262 -12.74 23.61 0.60
N ASP A 263 -13.85 24.09 0.01
CA ASP A 263 -15.19 24.03 0.57
C ASP A 263 -15.81 22.62 0.41
N PHE A 264 -15.56 21.94 -0.70
CA PHE A 264 -15.87 20.53 -0.92
C PHE A 264 -15.06 19.65 0.06
N TYR A 265 -13.78 19.87 0.20
CA TYR A 265 -12.91 19.16 1.14
C TYR A 265 -13.34 19.36 2.59
N ASN A 266 -13.75 20.57 2.97
CA ASN A 266 -14.27 20.84 4.31
C ASN A 266 -15.70 20.33 4.52
N LYS A 267 -16.55 20.37 3.51
CA LYS A 267 -17.95 19.86 3.56
C LYS A 267 -18.02 18.35 3.44
N GLU A 268 -17.22 17.76 2.57
CA GLU A 268 -17.13 16.30 2.42
C GLU A 268 -16.35 15.68 3.58
N ARG A 269 -15.33 16.35 4.11
CA ARG A 269 -14.64 15.91 5.31
C ARG A 269 -15.53 15.89 6.55
N LEU A 270 -16.49 16.81 6.67
CA LEU A 270 -17.51 16.79 7.73
C LEU A 270 -18.60 15.74 7.48
N LYS A 271 -18.77 15.30 6.22
CA LYS A 271 -19.66 14.20 5.82
C LYS A 271 -18.91 12.85 5.68
N GLU A 272 -17.62 12.89 5.35
CA GLU A 272 -16.73 11.76 4.99
C GLU A 272 -15.68 11.42 6.07
N THR A 273 -15.85 11.86 7.33
CA THR A 273 -15.24 11.16 8.47
C THR A 273 -15.62 9.67 8.49
N LYS A 274 -16.22 9.22 7.39
CA LYS A 274 -16.85 7.92 7.21
C LYS A 274 -15.96 6.83 6.63
N THR A 275 -14.75 7.13 6.09
CA THR A 275 -13.83 6.09 5.63
C THR A 275 -12.39 6.44 5.97
N MET A 276 -11.77 5.63 6.81
CA MET A 276 -10.36 5.74 7.24
C MET A 276 -9.35 5.67 6.08
N ASP A 277 -9.79 5.29 4.90
CA ASP A 277 -8.95 5.09 3.70
C ASP A 277 -8.77 6.36 2.85
N ASP A 278 -9.63 7.39 3.01
CA ASP A 278 -9.72 8.48 2.03
C ASP A 278 -8.63 9.57 2.12
N LEU A 279 -7.98 9.76 3.26
CA LEU A 279 -6.99 10.83 3.44
C LEU A 279 -5.57 10.46 2.94
N SER A 280 -5.17 9.20 3.03
CA SER A 280 -3.95 8.69 2.38
C SER A 280 -4.10 8.61 0.85
N ILE A 281 -5.31 8.52 0.42
CA ILE A 281 -5.85 8.39 -0.92
C ILE A 281 -5.64 9.65 -1.76
N LEU A 282 -5.79 10.85 -1.19
CA LEU A 282 -5.69 12.10 -1.94
C LEU A 282 -4.26 12.38 -2.42
N ASP A 283 -3.25 12.12 -1.60
CA ASP A 283 -1.84 12.29 -2.01
C ASP A 283 -1.45 11.27 -3.13
N ILE A 284 -1.94 10.02 -3.01
CA ILE A 284 -1.75 8.98 -4.03
C ILE A 284 -2.58 9.27 -5.29
N LYS A 285 -3.80 9.79 -5.13
CA LYS A 285 -4.71 10.10 -6.25
C LYS A 285 -4.21 11.24 -7.14
N HIS A 286 -3.56 12.25 -6.56
CA HIS A 286 -2.94 13.33 -7.33
C HIS A 286 -1.73 12.84 -8.13
N GLU A 287 -0.85 12.04 -7.54
CA GLU A 287 0.23 11.38 -8.28
C GLU A 287 -0.31 10.42 -9.34
N PHE A 288 -1.35 9.66 -9.01
CA PHE A 288 -1.96 8.68 -9.92
C PHE A 288 -2.71 9.33 -11.10
N ASN A 289 -3.45 10.40 -10.87
CA ASN A 289 -4.12 11.13 -11.96
C ASN A 289 -3.13 11.85 -12.89
N ARG A 290 -1.98 12.29 -12.38
CA ARG A 290 -0.88 12.81 -13.19
C ARG A 290 -0.22 11.72 -14.03
N MET A 291 -0.02 10.53 -13.48
CA MET A 291 0.48 9.38 -14.25
C MET A 291 -0.47 8.96 -15.37
N LYS A 292 -1.80 9.11 -15.18
CA LYS A 292 -2.80 8.81 -16.22
C LYS A 292 -2.68 9.69 -17.46
N ASN A 293 -2.34 10.95 -17.28
CA ASN A 293 -2.23 11.88 -18.41
C ASN A 293 -0.97 11.64 -19.24
N ASN A 294 0.04 10.92 -18.66
CA ASN A 294 1.30 10.61 -19.32
C ASN A 294 1.42 9.14 -19.78
N ILE A 295 0.47 8.28 -19.44
CA ILE A 295 0.33 7.01 -20.17
C ILE A 295 -0.22 7.43 -21.55
N LYS A 296 0.68 7.65 -22.55
CA LYS A 296 0.29 7.51 -23.96
C LYS A 296 -0.64 6.31 -23.98
N LYS A 297 -1.83 6.45 -24.57
CA LYS A 297 -2.65 5.28 -24.88
C LYS A 297 -1.70 4.32 -25.59
N ASP A 298 -1.20 3.34 -24.83
CA ASP A 298 -0.48 2.24 -25.43
C ASP A 298 -1.46 1.67 -26.46
N GLU A 299 -1.13 1.79 -27.73
CA GLU A 299 -1.78 1.05 -28.80
C GLU A 299 -1.37 -0.42 -28.63
N SER A 300 -1.63 -0.98 -27.44
CA SER A 300 -1.34 -2.38 -27.19
C SER A 300 -2.26 -3.20 -28.08
N ASN A 301 -1.69 -4.09 -28.86
CA ASN A 301 -2.43 -5.06 -29.68
C ASN A 301 -3.13 -6.14 -28.81
N ILE A 302 -3.08 -6.02 -27.47
CA ILE A 302 -3.69 -6.98 -26.55
C ILE A 302 -5.16 -6.64 -26.36
N ASN A 303 -6.02 -7.54 -26.79
CA ASN A 303 -7.45 -7.44 -26.53
C ASN A 303 -7.78 -8.04 -25.16
N TRP A 304 -8.11 -7.19 -24.17
CA TRP A 304 -8.54 -7.59 -22.84
C TRP A 304 -10.05 -7.88 -22.83
N ASP A 305 -10.47 -9.02 -22.27
CA ASP A 305 -11.89 -9.41 -22.19
C ASP A 305 -12.67 -8.47 -21.27
N TYR A 306 -12.07 -8.08 -20.13
CA TYR A 306 -12.62 -7.12 -19.20
C TYR A 306 -11.54 -6.16 -18.72
N SER A 307 -11.93 -4.89 -18.49
CA SER A 307 -11.06 -3.84 -17.99
C SER A 307 -11.85 -2.82 -17.19
N THR A 308 -11.25 -2.30 -16.12
CA THR A 308 -11.72 -1.05 -15.51
C THR A 308 -11.49 0.12 -16.47
N LYS A 309 -12.22 1.22 -16.26
CA LYS A 309 -12.19 2.40 -17.16
C LYS A 309 -10.77 2.92 -17.44
N ASN A 310 -9.89 2.81 -16.46
CA ASN A 310 -8.53 3.33 -16.54
C ASN A 310 -7.47 2.21 -16.62
N GLY A 311 -7.89 0.96 -16.78
CA GLY A 311 -6.97 -0.16 -16.90
C GLY A 311 -6.29 -0.60 -15.61
N GLU A 312 -6.77 -0.16 -14.43
CA GLU A 312 -6.17 -0.57 -13.16
C GLU A 312 -6.27 -2.08 -12.92
N ILE A 313 -7.38 -2.68 -13.36
CA ILE A 313 -7.55 -4.14 -13.43
C ILE A 313 -8.00 -4.50 -14.83
N ARG A 314 -7.30 -5.42 -15.45
CA ARG A 314 -7.62 -5.95 -16.77
C ARG A 314 -7.47 -7.46 -16.75
N CYS A 315 -8.32 -8.20 -17.45
CA CYS A 315 -8.17 -9.65 -17.59
C CYS A 315 -8.59 -10.19 -18.95
N ARG A 316 -8.01 -11.35 -19.28
CA ARG A 316 -8.33 -12.08 -20.51
C ARG A 316 -8.10 -13.58 -20.37
N VAL A 317 -8.75 -14.36 -21.23
CA VAL A 317 -8.36 -15.74 -21.48
C VAL A 317 -7.44 -15.79 -22.69
N ASP A 318 -6.19 -16.08 -22.46
CA ASP A 318 -5.22 -16.34 -23.53
C ASP A 318 -5.36 -17.77 -24.02
N LYS A 319 -6.20 -17.95 -25.06
CA LYS A 319 -6.48 -19.26 -25.65
C LYS A 319 -5.28 -19.85 -26.38
N VAL A 320 -4.34 -19.04 -26.84
CA VAL A 320 -3.12 -19.49 -27.51
C VAL A 320 -2.20 -20.19 -26.54
N ASN A 321 -2.07 -19.60 -25.36
CA ASN A 321 -1.20 -20.08 -24.30
C ASN A 321 -1.91 -20.97 -23.26
N ASN A 322 -3.23 -21.11 -23.34
CA ASN A 322 -4.08 -21.81 -22.36
C ASN A 322 -3.90 -21.23 -20.93
N LEU A 323 -3.95 -19.91 -20.80
CA LEU A 323 -3.80 -19.20 -19.55
C LEU A 323 -4.94 -18.21 -19.33
N ASN A 324 -5.30 -18.02 -18.07
CA ASN A 324 -6.10 -16.90 -17.59
C ASN A 324 -5.15 -15.82 -17.09
N VAL A 325 -5.21 -14.63 -17.65
CA VAL A 325 -4.25 -13.56 -17.33
C VAL A 325 -4.97 -12.34 -16.79
N PHE A 326 -4.47 -11.77 -15.69
CA PHE A 326 -4.89 -10.45 -15.25
C PHE A 326 -3.68 -9.56 -14.97
N THR A 327 -3.89 -8.26 -15.11
CA THR A 327 -2.93 -7.23 -14.66
C THR A 327 -3.60 -6.34 -13.64
N GLN A 328 -2.83 -5.90 -12.64
CA GLN A 328 -3.33 -5.04 -11.59
C GLN A 328 -2.27 -4.00 -11.19
N THR A 329 -2.67 -2.72 -11.19
CA THR A 329 -1.78 -1.60 -10.85
C THR A 329 -2.27 -0.81 -9.64
N SER A 330 -3.47 -1.12 -9.11
CA SER A 330 -4.02 -0.43 -7.95
C SER A 330 -5.18 -1.21 -7.33
N PHE A 331 -5.30 -1.13 -6.00
CA PHE A 331 -6.52 -1.45 -5.25
C PHE A 331 -7.34 -0.20 -4.90
N HIS A 332 -7.00 0.95 -5.52
CA HIS A 332 -7.59 2.23 -5.19
C HIS A 332 -8.87 2.47 -5.98
N PHE A 333 -9.98 2.00 -5.44
CA PHE A 333 -11.31 2.21 -5.99
C PHE A 333 -12.19 2.86 -4.92
N VAL A 334 -12.70 4.06 -5.19
CA VAL A 334 -13.53 4.82 -4.24
C VAL A 334 -14.80 5.31 -4.90
N GLY A 335 -15.86 5.45 -4.11
CA GLY A 335 -17.15 5.94 -4.60
C GLY A 335 -17.72 5.08 -5.74
N PRO A 336 -18.25 5.67 -6.81
CA PRO A 336 -18.82 4.92 -7.93
C PRO A 336 -17.86 3.97 -8.63
N ASN A 337 -16.54 4.27 -8.58
CA ASN A 337 -15.51 3.42 -9.18
C ASN A 337 -15.31 2.11 -8.41
N TYR A 338 -15.60 2.09 -7.10
CA TYR A 338 -15.50 0.87 -6.29
C TYR A 338 -16.38 -0.25 -6.84
N LYS A 339 -17.67 0.05 -7.06
CA LYS A 339 -18.61 -0.91 -7.62
C LYS A 339 -18.18 -1.40 -9.00
N SER A 340 -17.72 -0.50 -9.86
CA SER A 340 -17.21 -0.85 -11.19
C SER A 340 -15.96 -1.73 -11.11
N GLY A 341 -15.04 -1.45 -10.19
CA GLY A 341 -13.86 -2.30 -9.95
C GLY A 341 -14.24 -3.71 -9.50
N MET A 342 -15.17 -3.82 -8.54
CA MET A 342 -15.67 -5.11 -8.06
C MET A 342 -16.35 -5.92 -9.18
N GLU A 343 -17.18 -5.28 -10.01
CA GLU A 343 -17.82 -5.94 -11.15
C GLU A 343 -16.82 -6.51 -12.15
N VAL A 344 -15.71 -5.81 -12.41
CA VAL A 344 -14.64 -6.30 -13.28
C VAL A 344 -13.94 -7.50 -12.65
N VAL A 345 -13.61 -7.44 -11.36
CA VAL A 345 -12.97 -8.55 -10.63
C VAL A 345 -13.86 -9.79 -10.64
N GLU A 346 -15.16 -9.65 -10.40
CA GLU A 346 -16.12 -10.77 -10.46
C GLU A 346 -16.20 -11.39 -11.86
N LYS A 347 -16.31 -10.57 -12.91
CA LYS A 347 -16.33 -11.04 -14.30
C LYS A 347 -15.04 -11.76 -14.67
N CYS A 348 -13.89 -11.24 -14.27
CA CYS A 348 -12.61 -11.91 -14.46
C CYS A 348 -12.59 -13.27 -13.78
N THR A 349 -13.09 -13.35 -12.56
CA THR A 349 -13.14 -14.61 -11.81
C THR A 349 -14.07 -15.63 -12.46
N GLU A 350 -15.29 -15.23 -12.83
CA GLU A 350 -16.23 -16.10 -13.53
C GLU A 350 -15.63 -16.61 -14.86
N LEU A 351 -14.94 -15.73 -15.59
CA LEU A 351 -14.22 -16.07 -16.80
C LEU A 351 -13.13 -17.13 -16.54
N PHE A 352 -12.33 -16.96 -15.49
CA PHE A 352 -11.23 -17.87 -15.15
C PHE A 352 -11.72 -19.24 -14.68
N TYR A 353 -12.81 -19.29 -13.92
CA TYR A 353 -13.39 -20.53 -13.44
C TYR A 353 -14.29 -21.23 -14.49
N SER A 354 -14.59 -20.58 -15.63
CA SER A 354 -15.26 -21.22 -16.75
C SER A 354 -14.40 -22.26 -17.48
N ASN A 355 -13.10 -22.30 -17.21
CA ASN A 355 -12.12 -23.16 -17.87
C ASN A 355 -11.12 -23.73 -16.84
N LYS A 356 -10.24 -24.64 -17.29
CA LYS A 356 -9.21 -25.30 -16.47
C LYS A 356 -7.83 -24.62 -16.53
N TYR A 357 -7.69 -23.55 -17.31
CA TYR A 357 -6.39 -22.92 -17.50
C TYR A 357 -5.86 -22.33 -16.20
N PRO A 358 -4.53 -22.41 -15.95
CA PRO A 358 -3.87 -21.72 -14.83
C PRO A 358 -4.12 -20.21 -14.86
N ILE A 359 -3.94 -19.57 -13.71
CA ILE A 359 -4.07 -18.12 -13.57
C ILE A 359 -2.69 -17.48 -13.48
N VAL A 360 -2.47 -16.40 -14.22
CA VAL A 360 -1.27 -15.57 -14.17
C VAL A 360 -1.70 -14.16 -13.84
N GLY A 361 -1.25 -13.65 -12.70
CA GLY A 361 -1.43 -12.26 -12.28
C GLY A 361 -0.14 -11.47 -12.41
N ILE A 362 -0.23 -10.22 -12.85
CA ILE A 362 0.91 -9.32 -12.96
C ILE A 362 0.59 -8.05 -12.19
N GLU A 363 1.23 -7.90 -11.03
CA GLU A 363 1.20 -6.70 -10.21
C GLU A 363 2.34 -5.77 -10.64
N SER A 364 2.02 -4.51 -10.96
CA SER A 364 3.01 -3.53 -11.36
C SER A 364 2.76 -2.19 -10.68
N TYR A 365 3.77 -1.67 -9.97
CA TYR A 365 3.71 -0.40 -9.24
C TYR A 365 2.46 -0.23 -8.36
N ASN A 366 1.96 -1.32 -7.80
CA ASN A 366 0.72 -1.31 -7.03
C ASN A 366 0.94 -0.80 -5.61
N GLY A 367 0.64 0.47 -5.37
CA GLY A 367 0.76 1.14 -4.07
C GLY A 367 -0.34 0.81 -3.07
N GLY A 368 -1.23 -0.14 -3.38
CA GLY A 368 -2.32 -0.54 -2.48
C GLY A 368 -3.65 0.17 -2.76
N GLY A 369 -4.40 0.44 -1.70
CA GLY A 369 -5.75 1.02 -1.75
C GLY A 369 -6.68 0.38 -0.72
N THR A 370 -7.86 -0.03 -1.14
CA THR A 370 -8.89 -0.59 -0.26
C THR A 370 -8.57 -2.03 0.15
N CYS A 371 -8.31 -2.26 1.43
CA CYS A 371 -8.03 -3.60 1.98
C CYS A 371 -9.18 -4.59 1.71
N LYS A 372 -10.43 -4.14 1.75
CA LYS A 372 -11.60 -4.96 1.41
C LYS A 372 -11.47 -5.59 0.02
N LEU A 373 -11.04 -4.82 -0.98
CA LEU A 373 -10.86 -5.31 -2.34
C LEU A 373 -9.72 -6.33 -2.42
N SER A 374 -8.62 -6.12 -1.71
CA SER A 374 -7.51 -7.08 -1.70
C SER A 374 -7.92 -8.43 -1.10
N TYR A 375 -8.70 -8.42 -0.02
CA TYR A 375 -9.29 -9.62 0.57
C TYR A 375 -10.27 -10.31 -0.37
N TYR A 376 -11.12 -9.54 -1.00
CA TYR A 376 -12.10 -10.04 -1.95
C TYR A 376 -11.40 -10.75 -3.10
N PHE A 377 -10.34 -10.16 -3.63
CA PHE A 377 -9.56 -10.72 -4.71
C PHE A 377 -8.83 -12.02 -4.30
N GLN A 378 -8.25 -12.08 -3.09
CA GLN A 378 -7.72 -13.33 -2.54
C GLN A 378 -8.80 -14.42 -2.49
N THR A 379 -10.01 -14.07 -2.01
CA THR A 379 -11.15 -14.99 -1.94
C THR A 379 -11.53 -15.55 -3.31
N LEU A 380 -11.49 -14.70 -4.34
CA LEU A 380 -11.81 -15.11 -5.71
C LEU A 380 -10.76 -16.04 -6.31
N LEU A 381 -9.46 -15.82 -5.99
CA LEU A 381 -8.39 -16.68 -6.46
C LEU A 381 -8.32 -18.01 -5.71
N GLN A 382 -8.51 -17.97 -4.37
CA GLN A 382 -8.43 -19.16 -3.52
C GLN A 382 -9.49 -19.13 -2.42
N ALA A 383 -10.72 -19.46 -2.77
CA ALA A 383 -11.86 -19.40 -1.85
C ALA A 383 -11.73 -20.32 -0.61
N LYS A 384 -10.94 -21.39 -0.68
CA LYS A 384 -10.75 -22.33 0.43
C LYS A 384 -9.61 -21.96 1.36
N ILE A 385 -8.54 -21.36 0.83
CA ILE A 385 -7.31 -21.07 1.56
C ILE A 385 -7.21 -19.57 1.77
N LEU A 386 -7.69 -19.06 2.90
CA LEU A 386 -7.62 -17.64 3.22
C LEU A 386 -6.92 -17.42 4.57
N PRO A 387 -6.12 -16.36 4.66
CA PRO A 387 -5.61 -15.93 5.95
C PRO A 387 -6.77 -15.47 6.84
N SER A 388 -6.63 -15.71 8.14
CA SER A 388 -7.54 -15.18 9.17
C SER A 388 -6.78 -14.08 9.94
N PRO A 389 -6.74 -12.84 9.43
CA PRO A 389 -5.98 -11.79 10.10
C PRO A 389 -6.69 -11.35 11.37
N HIS A 390 -5.92 -11.33 12.45
CA HIS A 390 -6.28 -10.72 13.70
C HIS A 390 -5.42 -9.48 13.91
N TYR A 391 -5.96 -8.53 14.65
CA TYR A 391 -5.31 -7.26 14.92
C TYR A 391 -5.23 -7.02 16.42
N SER A 392 -4.22 -6.28 16.85
CA SER A 392 -4.16 -5.70 18.18
C SER A 392 -3.63 -4.27 18.10
N THR A 393 -3.82 -3.49 19.15
CA THR A 393 -3.31 -2.13 19.29
C THR A 393 -2.73 -1.90 20.67
N LEU A 394 -2.00 -0.80 20.85
CA LEU A 394 -1.49 -0.43 22.18
C LEU A 394 -2.63 -0.18 23.16
N LYS A 395 -2.47 -0.64 24.42
CA LYS A 395 -3.42 -0.35 25.50
C LYS A 395 -2.95 0.89 26.28
N THR A 396 -3.20 2.08 25.71
CA THR A 396 -2.73 3.39 26.21
C THR A 396 -3.84 4.42 26.26
N GLU A 397 -3.63 5.54 26.96
CA GLU A 397 -4.60 6.62 27.04
C GLU A 397 -4.80 7.33 25.69
N LEU A 398 -3.73 7.53 24.90
CA LEU A 398 -3.86 8.15 23.58
C LEU A 398 -4.68 7.29 22.62
N MET A 399 -4.47 5.97 22.64
CA MET A 399 -5.29 5.04 21.84
C MET A 399 -6.73 5.00 22.34
N LYS A 400 -6.96 5.17 23.66
CA LYS A 400 -8.32 5.31 24.21
C LYS A 400 -8.99 6.59 23.69
N GLU A 401 -8.33 7.74 23.76
CA GLU A 401 -8.85 8.99 23.18
C GLU A 401 -9.23 8.81 21.71
N TYR A 402 -8.37 8.14 20.94
CA TYR A 402 -8.58 7.90 19.52
C TYR A 402 -9.77 6.96 19.25
N VAL A 403 -9.80 5.81 19.90
CA VAL A 403 -10.83 4.78 19.67
C VAL A 403 -12.19 5.24 20.16
N ASP A 404 -12.27 5.87 21.35
CA ASP A 404 -13.54 6.31 21.91
C ASP A 404 -14.12 7.51 21.16
N ALA A 405 -13.29 8.35 20.53
CA ALA A 405 -13.75 9.42 19.63
C ALA A 405 -14.32 8.88 18.30
N ASP A 406 -13.83 7.73 17.84
CA ASP A 406 -14.21 7.08 16.58
C ASP A 406 -15.51 6.24 16.70
N ILE A 407 -15.79 5.69 17.89
CA ILE A 407 -16.93 4.78 18.13
C ILE A 407 -18.31 5.42 17.86
N PRO A 408 -18.61 6.68 18.22
CA PRO A 408 -19.94 7.28 17.96
C PRO A 408 -20.27 7.34 16.47
N ASP A 409 -19.29 7.69 15.64
CA ASP A 409 -19.47 7.81 14.19
C ASP A 409 -19.66 6.44 13.52
N ILE A 410 -19.04 5.38 14.10
CA ILE A 410 -19.12 3.99 13.62
C ILE A 410 -20.49 3.35 13.95
N LYS A 411 -21.10 3.68 15.09
CA LYS A 411 -22.38 3.05 15.54
C LYS A 411 -23.54 3.28 14.58
N ASP A 412 -23.56 4.41 13.92
CA ASP A 412 -24.67 4.82 13.06
C ASP A 412 -24.46 4.46 11.59
N ASP A 413 -23.27 3.99 11.21
CA ASP A 413 -22.95 3.57 9.85
C ASP A 413 -22.56 2.08 9.77
N PRO A 414 -23.44 1.21 9.25
CA PRO A 414 -23.18 -0.23 9.14
C PRO A 414 -22.05 -0.57 8.15
N ASP A 415 -21.63 0.38 7.34
CA ASP A 415 -20.56 0.22 6.35
C ASP A 415 -19.18 0.60 6.90
N MET A 416 -19.11 1.17 8.12
CA MET A 416 -17.84 1.49 8.77
C MET A 416 -17.16 0.25 9.36
N TYR A 417 -15.83 0.25 9.28
CA TYR A 417 -15.01 -0.80 9.90
C TYR A 417 -15.10 -0.74 11.42
N GLN A 418 -15.54 -1.85 12.00
CA GLN A 418 -15.69 -2.00 13.46
C GLN A 418 -14.61 -2.93 14.00
N ARG A 419 -14.18 -2.68 15.23
CA ARG A 419 -13.33 -3.57 16.00
C ARG A 419 -14.20 -4.63 16.65
N ILE A 420 -14.17 -5.83 16.11
CA ILE A 420 -15.07 -6.92 16.50
C ILE A 420 -14.33 -7.88 17.41
N ASN A 421 -14.89 -8.14 18.58
CA ASN A 421 -14.44 -9.17 19.51
C ASN A 421 -14.60 -10.56 18.86
N ILE A 422 -13.50 -11.31 18.76
CA ILE A 422 -13.48 -12.63 18.09
C ILE A 422 -14.30 -13.67 18.84
N GLU A 423 -14.39 -13.59 20.18
CA GLU A 423 -15.10 -14.55 21.03
C GLU A 423 -16.62 -14.34 21.00
N THR A 424 -17.08 -13.11 20.86
CA THR A 424 -18.51 -12.76 20.95
C THR A 424 -19.12 -12.31 19.63
N CYS A 425 -18.29 -12.01 18.66
CA CYS A 425 -18.64 -11.39 17.38
C CYS A 425 -19.47 -10.09 17.52
N LYS A 426 -19.19 -9.32 18.55
CA LYS A 426 -19.81 -8.02 18.77
C LYS A 426 -18.77 -6.92 18.65
N PRO A 427 -19.14 -5.76 18.13
CA PRO A 427 -18.28 -4.58 18.22
C PRO A 427 -17.98 -4.26 19.68
N PHE A 428 -16.77 -3.81 19.96
CA PHE A 428 -16.46 -3.19 21.24
C PHE A 428 -17.20 -1.85 21.35
N GLU A 429 -17.87 -1.62 22.48
CA GLU A 429 -18.62 -0.38 22.69
C GLU A 429 -17.73 0.79 23.12
N LYS A 430 -16.60 0.48 23.77
CA LYS A 430 -15.58 1.42 24.21
C LYS A 430 -14.23 0.73 24.29
N PHE A 431 -13.17 1.53 24.30
CA PHE A 431 -11.80 1.02 24.38
C PHE A 431 -11.53 0.19 25.65
N ASP A 432 -12.15 0.57 26.79
CA ASP A 432 -11.98 -0.13 28.06
C ASP A 432 -12.51 -1.57 28.05
N ASP A 433 -13.44 -1.91 27.15
CA ASP A 433 -13.97 -3.26 26.97
C ASP A 433 -12.96 -4.22 26.33
N MET A 434 -11.91 -3.69 25.71
CA MET A 434 -10.81 -4.48 25.17
C MET A 434 -9.86 -4.87 26.31
N LYS A 435 -9.75 -6.16 26.60
CA LYS A 435 -8.84 -6.66 27.64
C LYS A 435 -7.39 -6.36 27.28
N GLU A 436 -6.58 -6.01 28.29
CA GLU A 436 -5.12 -5.95 28.13
C GLU A 436 -4.56 -7.37 28.09
N ILE A 437 -3.65 -7.63 27.16
CA ILE A 437 -2.83 -8.82 27.09
C ILE A 437 -1.36 -8.45 27.06
N GLU A 438 -0.52 -9.32 27.59
CA GLU A 438 0.92 -9.31 27.37
C GLU A 438 1.25 -10.40 26.35
N ASP A 439 1.94 -10.04 25.29
CA ASP A 439 2.45 -11.01 24.33
C ASP A 439 3.95 -10.80 24.13
N ASP A 440 4.63 -11.84 23.67
CA ASP A 440 6.06 -11.88 23.48
C ASP A 440 6.34 -12.10 21.99
N TYR A 441 7.14 -11.23 21.38
CA TYR A 441 7.58 -11.40 20.00
C TYR A 441 8.62 -12.53 19.82
N GLY A 442 8.80 -13.39 20.80
CA GLY A 442 9.69 -14.55 20.73
C GLY A 442 11.10 -14.34 21.32
N GLU A 443 11.41 -13.13 21.80
CA GLU A 443 12.72 -12.79 22.39
C GLU A 443 12.65 -12.40 23.88
N GLY A 444 11.56 -12.71 24.58
CA GLY A 444 11.35 -12.34 25.97
C GLY A 444 10.98 -10.86 26.17
N VAL A 445 10.70 -10.13 25.11
CA VAL A 445 10.24 -8.74 25.17
C VAL A 445 8.72 -8.74 25.22
N LYS A 446 8.19 -8.43 26.40
CA LYS A 446 6.75 -8.39 26.62
C LYS A 446 6.16 -7.04 26.24
N HIS A 447 5.07 -7.07 25.49
CA HIS A 447 4.34 -5.88 25.03
C HIS A 447 2.92 -5.89 25.58
N LYS A 448 2.51 -4.74 26.12
CA LYS A 448 1.14 -4.50 26.57
C LYS A 448 0.29 -3.99 25.42
N ARG A 449 -0.74 -4.74 25.08
CA ARG A 449 -1.66 -4.42 24.01
C ARG A 449 -3.07 -4.90 24.30
N THR A 450 -4.01 -4.58 23.44
CA THR A 450 -5.36 -5.11 23.54
C THR A 450 -5.40 -6.58 23.14
N GLN A 451 -6.40 -7.31 23.63
CA GLN A 451 -6.76 -8.62 23.08
C GLN A 451 -6.94 -8.51 21.55
N TYR A 452 -6.80 -9.64 20.89
CA TYR A 452 -7.01 -9.69 19.43
C TYR A 452 -8.44 -9.38 19.05
N PHE A 453 -8.60 -8.67 17.94
CA PHE A 453 -9.88 -8.34 17.34
C PHE A 453 -9.80 -8.48 15.81
N ARG A 454 -10.96 -8.50 15.17
CA ARG A 454 -11.07 -8.34 13.71
C ARG A 454 -11.52 -6.93 13.38
N VAL A 455 -11.07 -6.46 12.22
CA VAL A 455 -11.49 -5.17 11.66
C VAL A 455 -12.35 -5.46 10.42
N PHE A 456 -13.67 -5.48 10.62
CA PHE A 456 -14.63 -5.68 9.54
C PHE A 456 -15.90 -4.91 9.83
N ASN A 457 -16.68 -4.65 8.78
CA ASN A 457 -18.10 -4.41 8.98
C ASN A 457 -18.88 -5.74 8.89
N SER A 458 -20.07 -5.78 9.48
CA SER A 458 -20.88 -7.00 9.54
C SER A 458 -21.40 -7.46 8.17
N SER A 459 -21.55 -6.53 7.21
CA SER A 459 -21.97 -6.83 5.85
C SER A 459 -20.85 -7.54 5.07
N ASP A 460 -19.61 -7.12 5.27
CA ASP A 460 -18.44 -7.69 4.58
C ASP A 460 -18.20 -9.14 4.95
N LEU A 461 -18.29 -9.50 6.23
CA LEU A 461 -18.12 -10.89 6.66
C LEU A 461 -19.12 -11.83 5.99
N LYS A 462 -20.39 -11.41 5.87
CA LYS A 462 -21.43 -12.20 5.21
C LYS A 462 -21.21 -12.29 3.71
N GLU A 463 -20.81 -11.18 3.09
CA GLU A 463 -20.47 -11.14 1.66
C GLU A 463 -19.28 -12.05 1.37
N HIS A 464 -18.21 -11.96 2.15
CA HIS A 464 -17.05 -12.84 2.02
C HIS A 464 -17.41 -14.32 2.17
N LYS A 465 -18.26 -14.68 3.13
CA LYS A 465 -18.72 -16.06 3.28
C LYS A 465 -19.47 -16.53 2.04
N LYS A 466 -20.43 -15.74 1.54
CA LYS A 466 -21.19 -16.07 0.32
C LYS A 466 -20.29 -16.23 -0.89
N VAL A 467 -19.33 -15.35 -1.05
CA VAL A 467 -18.35 -15.40 -2.14
C VAL A 467 -17.49 -16.66 -2.02
N ARG A 468 -16.98 -16.97 -0.82
CA ARG A 468 -16.21 -18.20 -0.57
C ARG A 468 -17.04 -19.45 -0.89
N GLU A 469 -18.30 -19.53 -0.43
CA GLU A 469 -19.21 -20.64 -0.71
C GLU A 469 -19.49 -20.77 -2.23
N LYS A 470 -19.77 -19.64 -2.91
CA LYS A 470 -20.00 -19.61 -4.36
C LYS A 470 -18.79 -20.16 -5.12
N TYR A 471 -17.61 -19.63 -4.88
CA TYR A 471 -16.41 -19.93 -5.68
C TYR A 471 -15.72 -21.23 -5.25
N SER A 472 -15.84 -21.68 -3.99
CA SER A 472 -15.31 -22.96 -3.54
C SER A 472 -16.06 -24.17 -4.13
N ASN A 473 -17.27 -23.97 -4.66
CA ASN A 473 -18.09 -25.00 -5.29
C ASN A 473 -18.00 -25.02 -6.82
N LEU A 474 -17.17 -24.16 -7.40
CA LEU A 474 -16.97 -24.17 -8.86
C LEU A 474 -16.19 -25.40 -9.32
N GLY A 475 -16.56 -25.93 -10.50
CA GLY A 475 -16.00 -27.16 -11.02
C GLY A 475 -14.53 -27.11 -11.48
N ASN A 476 -13.99 -25.91 -11.68
CA ASN A 476 -12.63 -25.68 -12.18
C ASN A 476 -11.77 -24.95 -11.14
N LEU A 477 -11.80 -25.42 -9.89
CA LEU A 477 -10.92 -24.89 -8.84
C LEU A 477 -9.46 -25.00 -9.26
N LYS A 478 -8.69 -23.93 -8.97
CA LYS A 478 -7.26 -23.90 -9.24
C LYS A 478 -6.51 -24.42 -8.04
N ARG A 479 -5.47 -25.21 -8.26
CA ARG A 479 -4.51 -25.56 -7.23
C ARG A 479 -3.64 -24.33 -6.94
N PRO A 480 -3.02 -24.22 -5.77
CA PRO A 480 -2.04 -23.16 -5.51
C PRO A 480 -0.94 -23.09 -6.59
N THR A 481 -0.47 -24.24 -7.08
CA THR A 481 0.54 -24.34 -8.14
C THR A 481 0.04 -23.97 -9.53
N ASP A 482 -1.26 -23.77 -9.72
CA ASP A 482 -1.86 -23.26 -10.94
C ASP A 482 -2.06 -21.74 -10.93
N ILE A 483 -1.62 -21.05 -9.88
CA ILE A 483 -1.73 -19.59 -9.73
C ILE A 483 -0.33 -18.99 -9.59
N ILE A 484 0.05 -18.17 -10.56
CA ILE A 484 1.33 -17.46 -10.59
C ILE A 484 1.06 -15.97 -10.43
N ILE A 485 1.73 -15.31 -9.48
CA ILE A 485 1.62 -13.87 -9.26
C ILE A 485 3.00 -13.22 -9.42
N PHE A 486 3.15 -12.43 -10.46
CA PHE A 486 4.32 -11.57 -10.64
C PHE A 486 4.19 -10.32 -9.79
N THR A 487 5.27 -9.89 -9.15
CA THR A 487 5.35 -8.66 -8.35
C THR A 487 6.68 -7.96 -8.54
N ASP A 488 6.64 -6.64 -8.71
CA ASP A 488 7.83 -5.78 -8.84
C ASP A 488 8.44 -5.37 -7.50
N THR A 489 8.05 -6.05 -6.42
CA THR A 489 8.46 -5.77 -5.04
C THR A 489 7.97 -4.43 -4.45
N PHE A 490 7.32 -3.58 -5.25
CA PHE A 490 6.68 -2.35 -4.77
C PHE A 490 5.26 -2.59 -4.21
N SER A 491 4.95 -3.82 -3.82
CA SER A 491 3.66 -4.16 -3.22
C SER A 491 3.49 -3.48 -1.87
N PHE A 492 2.65 -2.44 -1.80
CA PHE A 492 2.47 -1.62 -0.61
C PHE A 492 1.03 -1.65 -0.09
N SER A 493 0.81 -1.51 1.23
CA SER A 493 -0.52 -1.39 1.84
C SER A 493 -1.45 -2.57 1.48
N ALA A 494 -2.60 -2.33 0.87
CA ALA A 494 -3.56 -3.38 0.48
C ALA A 494 -2.96 -4.42 -0.48
N THR A 495 -2.01 -4.04 -1.33
CA THR A 495 -1.30 -4.99 -2.21
C THR A 495 -0.39 -5.90 -1.40
N SER A 496 0.28 -5.38 -0.38
CA SER A 496 1.05 -6.20 0.55
C SER A 496 0.15 -7.22 1.26
N PHE A 497 -1.06 -6.83 1.69
CA PHE A 497 -2.05 -7.76 2.23
C PHE A 497 -2.42 -8.86 1.23
N PHE A 498 -2.56 -8.51 -0.04
CA PHE A 498 -2.86 -9.46 -1.10
C PHE A 498 -1.71 -10.45 -1.32
N ILE A 499 -0.50 -9.97 -1.59
CA ILE A 499 0.67 -10.82 -1.90
C ILE A 499 1.05 -11.65 -0.66
N LYS A 500 1.20 -11.01 0.51
CA LYS A 500 1.58 -11.68 1.76
C LYS A 500 0.54 -12.72 2.19
N GLY A 501 -0.75 -12.40 2.01
CA GLY A 501 -1.82 -13.35 2.29
C GLY A 501 -1.73 -14.61 1.41
N LEU A 502 -1.41 -14.49 0.14
CA LEU A 502 -1.19 -15.62 -0.76
C LEU A 502 0.08 -16.42 -0.39
N GLN A 503 1.17 -15.73 -0.03
CA GLN A 503 2.41 -16.39 0.40
C GLN A 503 2.26 -17.15 1.72
N GLU A 504 1.70 -16.51 2.73
CA GLU A 504 1.51 -17.09 4.08
C GLU A 504 0.61 -18.33 4.05
N THR A 505 -0.34 -18.36 3.15
CA THR A 505 -1.24 -19.50 2.98
C THR A 505 -0.77 -20.49 1.90
N GLY A 506 0.34 -20.21 1.24
CA GLY A 506 0.81 -21.01 0.11
C GLY A 506 -0.21 -21.10 -1.03
N ALA A 507 -1.08 -20.11 -1.16
CA ALA A 507 -2.21 -20.13 -2.08
C ALA A 507 -1.83 -19.81 -3.54
N ALA A 508 -0.64 -19.33 -3.79
CA ALA A 508 -0.09 -19.04 -5.12
C ALA A 508 1.43 -19.11 -5.12
N ILE A 509 2.01 -19.24 -6.31
CA ILE A 509 3.46 -19.08 -6.52
C ILE A 509 3.74 -17.62 -6.83
N THR A 510 4.68 -17.00 -6.12
CA THR A 510 5.08 -15.62 -6.35
C THR A 510 6.37 -15.53 -7.15
N VAL A 511 6.41 -14.64 -8.13
CA VAL A 511 7.57 -14.41 -9.00
C VAL A 511 7.98 -12.95 -8.90
N GLY A 512 9.15 -12.70 -8.32
CA GLY A 512 9.69 -11.33 -8.24
C GLY A 512 10.34 -10.92 -9.55
N TYR A 513 10.08 -9.71 -9.98
CA TYR A 513 10.73 -9.10 -11.16
C TYR A 513 11.07 -7.65 -10.86
N PHE A 514 11.83 -7.00 -11.74
CA PHE A 514 12.31 -5.65 -11.56
C PHE A 514 13.23 -5.51 -10.32
N GLY A 515 13.22 -4.38 -9.61
CA GLY A 515 14.11 -4.17 -8.46
C GLY A 515 15.54 -3.80 -8.85
N ASN A 516 16.46 -3.79 -7.89
CA ASN A 516 17.85 -3.39 -8.11
C ASN A 516 18.68 -4.57 -8.65
N PRO A 517 19.19 -4.51 -9.89
CA PRO A 517 20.02 -5.60 -10.46
C PRO A 517 21.36 -5.78 -9.74
N LYS A 518 21.87 -4.78 -9.01
CA LYS A 518 23.11 -4.86 -8.23
C LYS A 518 22.94 -5.43 -6.84
N SER A 519 21.71 -5.70 -6.39
CA SER A 519 21.43 -6.23 -5.06
C SER A 519 21.28 -7.74 -5.06
N ASP A 520 21.97 -8.42 -4.13
CA ASP A 520 21.80 -9.85 -3.84
C ASP A 520 20.82 -10.11 -2.68
N GLU A 521 20.18 -9.06 -2.15
CA GLU A 521 19.16 -9.20 -1.13
C GLU A 521 17.99 -10.05 -1.63
N VAL A 522 17.32 -10.74 -0.71
CA VAL A 522 16.09 -11.46 -1.08
C VAL A 522 15.01 -10.49 -1.52
N MET A 523 14.27 -10.82 -2.56
CA MET A 523 13.10 -10.04 -2.97
C MET A 523 11.95 -10.34 -2.02
N ASP A 524 11.72 -9.47 -1.04
CA ASP A 524 10.53 -9.50 -0.19
C ASP A 524 9.42 -8.70 -0.88
N ALA A 525 8.42 -9.40 -1.37
CA ALA A 525 7.36 -8.83 -2.20
C ALA A 525 6.31 -8.05 -1.42
N SER A 526 6.44 -7.96 -0.11
CA SER A 526 5.38 -7.43 0.72
C SER A 526 5.89 -6.44 1.75
N GLN A 527 6.01 -5.20 1.34
CA GLN A 527 6.47 -4.10 2.18
C GLN A 527 5.29 -3.29 2.68
N SER A 528 4.72 -3.64 3.84
CA SER A 528 3.73 -2.76 4.42
C SER A 528 3.42 -3.04 5.85
N PRO A 529 3.24 -1.98 6.60
CA PRO A 529 2.53 -2.01 7.85
C PRO A 529 1.02 -2.20 7.65
N SER A 530 0.33 -2.39 8.77
CA SER A 530 -1.09 -2.61 8.89
C SER A 530 -1.91 -1.31 8.73
N PHE A 531 -2.97 -1.16 9.51
CA PHE A 531 -3.90 -0.04 9.42
C PHE A 531 -3.33 1.28 9.91
N VAL A 532 -3.69 2.35 9.19
CA VAL A 532 -3.33 3.73 9.49
C VAL A 532 -4.42 4.38 10.33
N GLY A 533 -4.01 5.01 11.44
CA GLY A 533 -4.86 5.88 12.24
C GLY A 533 -4.54 7.35 11.97
N TYR A 534 -5.56 8.16 12.15
CA TYR A 534 -5.46 9.63 12.17
C TYR A 534 -5.96 10.09 13.53
N PHE A 535 -5.26 11.01 14.16
CA PHE A 535 -5.56 11.45 15.52
C PHE A 535 -6.15 12.88 15.60
N PRO A 536 -7.02 13.35 14.69
CA PRO A 536 -7.37 14.76 14.53
C PRO A 536 -8.03 15.37 15.76
N ASN A 537 -8.68 14.58 16.59
CA ASN A 537 -9.39 15.04 17.78
C ASN A 537 -8.56 14.98 19.05
N THR A 538 -7.35 14.41 19.00
CA THR A 538 -6.48 14.28 20.18
C THR A 538 -5.70 15.55 20.48
N ASP A 539 -5.34 15.73 21.75
CA ASP A 539 -4.50 16.84 22.21
C ASP A 539 -3.11 16.83 21.54
N VAL A 540 -2.53 15.64 21.35
CA VAL A 540 -1.24 15.46 20.66
C VAL A 540 -1.28 16.01 19.24
N TYR A 541 -2.33 15.68 18.48
CA TYR A 541 -2.48 16.17 17.11
C TYR A 541 -2.59 17.69 17.04
N LYS A 542 -3.43 18.28 17.92
CA LYS A 542 -3.65 19.73 17.96
C LYS A 542 -2.36 20.48 18.27
N LYS A 543 -1.63 20.06 19.31
CA LYS A 543 -0.35 20.66 19.69
C LYS A 543 0.72 20.56 18.60
N LEU A 544 0.84 19.40 17.95
CA LEU A 544 1.77 19.23 16.82
C LEU A 544 1.40 20.12 15.64
N LYS A 545 0.12 20.22 15.32
CA LYS A 545 -0.38 21.09 14.25
C LYS A 545 -0.11 22.57 14.54
N ASP A 546 -0.30 23.01 15.79
CA ASP A 546 -0.05 24.39 16.21
C ASP A 546 1.42 24.81 16.08
N VAL A 547 2.34 23.87 16.22
CA VAL A 547 3.80 24.12 16.04
C VAL A 547 4.30 23.75 14.62
N GLY A 548 3.39 23.52 13.69
CA GLY A 548 3.74 23.33 12.27
C GLY A 548 3.98 21.88 11.84
N ILE A 549 3.59 20.89 12.62
CA ILE A 549 3.75 19.47 12.30
C ILE A 549 2.36 18.83 12.10
N LEU A 550 2.13 18.27 10.92
CA LEU A 550 0.89 17.59 10.59
C LEU A 550 1.09 16.07 10.57
N ILE A 551 0.30 15.38 11.37
CA ILE A 551 0.21 13.91 11.31
C ILE A 551 -0.82 13.55 10.23
N LYS A 552 -0.39 12.88 9.16
CA LYS A 552 -1.24 12.41 8.08
C LYS A 552 -1.51 10.90 8.14
N GLY A 553 -0.78 10.18 8.97
CA GLY A 553 -0.97 8.76 9.18
C GLY A 553 0.01 8.21 10.19
N VAL A 554 -0.46 7.27 11.00
CA VAL A 554 0.33 6.51 11.98
C VAL A 554 -0.16 5.08 11.98
N THR A 555 0.73 4.12 11.88
CA THR A 555 0.34 2.71 11.99
C THR A 555 -0.07 2.38 13.41
N ILE A 556 -1.32 1.98 13.60
CA ILE A 556 -1.96 1.79 14.91
C ILE A 556 -2.27 0.34 15.25
N TYR A 557 -2.24 -0.56 14.28
CA TYR A 557 -2.51 -1.99 14.49
C TYR A 557 -1.33 -2.84 14.05
N GLU A 558 -1.05 -3.87 14.82
CA GLU A 558 -0.29 -5.03 14.39
C GLU A 558 -1.23 -6.02 13.75
N SER A 559 -0.79 -6.71 12.69
CA SER A 559 -1.58 -7.76 12.07
C SER A 559 -0.92 -9.13 12.24
N TYR A 560 -1.76 -10.14 12.49
CA TYR A 560 -1.35 -11.52 12.70
C TYR A 560 -2.20 -12.43 11.86
N ASN A 561 -1.57 -13.34 11.12
CA ASN A 561 -2.29 -14.43 10.48
C ASN A 561 -2.13 -15.70 11.34
N TYR A 562 -3.25 -16.26 11.70
CA TYR A 562 -3.28 -17.54 12.39
C TYR A 562 -3.78 -18.62 11.44
N THR A 563 -2.83 -19.42 10.98
CA THR A 563 -3.08 -20.64 10.23
C THR A 563 -2.35 -21.79 10.94
N TYR A 564 -2.62 -23.02 10.58
CA TYR A 564 -1.87 -24.16 11.10
C TYR A 564 -0.35 -24.06 10.95
N GLN A 565 0.11 -23.18 10.08
CA GLN A 565 1.52 -23.01 9.72
C GLN A 565 2.18 -21.87 10.47
N ILE A 566 1.43 -20.79 10.69
CA ILE A 566 1.96 -19.58 11.31
C ILE A 566 1.70 -19.67 12.80
N LYS A 567 2.68 -20.17 13.53
CA LYS A 567 2.65 -20.26 14.99
C LYS A 567 3.46 -19.17 15.67
N ASN A 568 4.12 -18.32 14.89
CA ASN A 568 5.00 -17.28 15.40
C ASN A 568 4.19 -16.06 15.86
N PRO A 569 4.41 -15.56 17.09
CA PRO A 569 3.76 -14.35 17.59
C PRO A 569 4.25 -13.04 16.94
N ILE A 570 5.23 -13.11 16.01
CA ILE A 570 5.75 -11.92 15.34
C ILE A 570 4.67 -11.32 14.44
N PRO A 571 4.45 -10.01 14.49
CA PRO A 571 3.57 -9.34 13.55
C PRO A 571 4.02 -9.61 12.11
N ARG A 572 3.06 -9.80 11.20
CA ARG A 572 3.38 -10.09 9.80
C ARG A 572 4.18 -8.98 9.10
N GLU A 573 4.13 -7.78 9.61
CA GLU A 573 4.92 -6.63 9.14
C GLU A 573 6.42 -6.79 9.43
N TYR A 574 6.76 -7.60 10.43
CA TYR A 574 8.13 -7.97 10.80
C TYR A 574 8.51 -9.39 10.38
N SER A 575 7.75 -10.00 9.49
CA SER A 575 8.05 -11.29 8.86
C SER A 575 8.52 -11.09 7.42
N ILE A 576 9.68 -11.62 7.07
CA ILE A 576 10.21 -11.59 5.71
C ILE A 576 9.59 -12.73 4.91
N HIS A 577 8.98 -12.41 3.76
CA HIS A 577 8.37 -13.38 2.86
C HIS A 577 8.99 -13.26 1.47
N PRO A 578 10.12 -13.93 1.22
CA PRO A 578 10.76 -13.94 -0.09
C PRO A 578 9.83 -14.49 -1.17
N VAL A 579 9.97 -13.99 -2.38
CA VAL A 579 9.30 -14.56 -3.55
C VAL A 579 9.77 -15.99 -3.81
N ASP A 580 8.93 -16.84 -4.38
CA ASP A 580 9.24 -18.24 -4.67
C ASP A 580 10.22 -18.37 -5.83
N GLU A 581 10.07 -17.53 -6.84
CA GLU A 581 10.86 -17.52 -8.05
C GLU A 581 11.29 -16.09 -8.41
N LYS A 582 12.34 -15.99 -9.24
CA LYS A 582 12.78 -14.71 -9.81
C LYS A 582 12.65 -14.72 -11.32
N PHE A 583 12.29 -13.59 -11.86
CA PHE A 583 12.35 -13.28 -13.27
C PHE A 583 13.31 -12.12 -13.49
N ASP A 584 14.47 -12.41 -14.03
CA ASP A 584 15.53 -11.43 -14.23
C ASP A 584 15.20 -10.54 -15.44
N ILE A 585 14.16 -9.73 -15.29
CA ILE A 585 13.80 -8.64 -16.20
C ILE A 585 13.77 -7.33 -15.40
N PHE A 586 14.54 -6.35 -15.85
CA PHE A 586 14.71 -5.07 -15.17
C PHE A 586 13.98 -3.96 -15.93
N LYS A 587 12.69 -4.17 -16.14
CA LYS A 587 11.76 -3.24 -16.79
C LYS A 587 10.44 -3.27 -16.02
N PRO A 588 9.75 -2.13 -15.86
CA PRO A 588 8.37 -2.16 -15.42
C PRO A 588 7.51 -2.89 -16.46
N TYR A 589 6.49 -3.60 -16.01
CA TYR A 589 5.59 -4.28 -16.95
C TYR A 589 4.86 -3.30 -17.85
N THR A 590 4.90 -3.59 -19.15
CA THR A 590 4.06 -2.99 -20.19
C THR A 590 3.45 -4.11 -21.04
N ASP A 591 2.42 -3.80 -21.82
CA ASP A 591 1.80 -4.81 -22.70
C ASP A 591 2.77 -5.35 -23.77
N GLU A 592 3.83 -4.63 -24.11
CA GLU A 592 4.90 -5.09 -25.00
C GLU A 592 5.71 -6.25 -24.42
N LEU A 593 5.77 -6.34 -23.09
CA LEU A 593 6.48 -7.40 -22.37
C LEU A 593 5.60 -8.64 -22.11
N TYR A 594 4.33 -8.60 -22.51
CA TYR A 594 3.35 -9.65 -22.23
C TYR A 594 3.89 -11.06 -22.53
N ASP A 595 4.41 -11.28 -23.75
CA ASP A 595 4.87 -12.60 -24.17
C ASP A 595 6.05 -13.11 -23.32
N GLN A 596 6.91 -12.23 -22.82
CA GLN A 596 8.01 -12.61 -21.94
C GLN A 596 7.49 -13.08 -20.57
N PHE A 597 6.50 -12.37 -20.00
CA PHE A 597 5.86 -12.78 -18.74
C PHE A 597 5.10 -14.11 -18.90
N ILE A 598 4.42 -14.30 -20.03
CA ILE A 598 3.74 -15.56 -20.34
C ILE A 598 4.72 -16.72 -20.49
N ALA A 599 5.85 -16.51 -21.16
CA ALA A 599 6.90 -17.52 -21.30
C ALA A 599 7.46 -17.93 -19.91
N LYS A 600 7.75 -16.95 -19.04
CA LYS A 600 8.22 -17.22 -17.67
C LYS A 600 7.15 -17.93 -16.84
N ALA A 601 5.88 -17.53 -16.96
CA ALA A 601 4.79 -18.21 -16.26
C ALA A 601 4.70 -19.69 -16.66
N LYS A 602 4.84 -20.02 -17.94
CA LYS A 602 4.86 -21.41 -18.41
C LYS A 602 6.04 -22.21 -17.87
N GLU A 603 7.23 -21.60 -17.79
CA GLU A 603 8.42 -22.21 -17.17
C GLU A 603 8.13 -22.57 -15.70
N VAL A 604 7.56 -21.63 -14.94
CA VAL A 604 7.23 -21.85 -13.53
C VAL A 604 6.14 -22.91 -13.38
N LEU A 605 5.07 -22.86 -14.18
CA LEU A 605 4.01 -23.86 -14.18
C LEU A 605 4.54 -25.27 -14.47
N ASN A 606 5.43 -25.40 -15.46
CA ASN A 606 6.08 -26.67 -15.77
C ASN A 606 6.88 -27.20 -14.57
N LYS A 607 7.72 -26.35 -13.97
CA LYS A 607 8.51 -26.71 -12.80
C LYS A 607 7.68 -27.26 -11.65
N TYR A 608 6.59 -26.60 -11.30
CA TYR A 608 5.77 -26.96 -10.13
C TYR A 608 4.75 -28.07 -10.40
N ASN A 609 4.24 -28.18 -11.60
CA ASN A 609 3.17 -29.14 -11.93
C ASN A 609 3.71 -30.39 -12.64
N GLU A 610 4.55 -30.25 -13.66
CA GLU A 610 5.04 -31.38 -14.45
C GLU A 610 6.26 -32.03 -13.79
N GLU A 611 7.23 -31.22 -13.36
CA GLU A 611 8.44 -31.73 -12.68
C GLU A 611 8.20 -32.00 -11.20
N LYS A 612 7.07 -31.55 -10.64
CA LYS A 612 6.69 -31.68 -9.22
C LYS A 612 7.77 -31.15 -8.26
N LYS A 613 8.50 -30.16 -8.68
CA LYS A 613 9.47 -29.46 -7.86
C LYS A 613 8.82 -28.40 -7.01
N CYS A 614 9.42 -28.10 -5.86
CA CYS A 614 8.95 -27.07 -4.98
C CYS A 614 10.13 -26.26 -4.42
N ASN A 615 9.86 -25.07 -3.92
CA ASN A 615 10.84 -24.23 -3.26
C ASN A 615 10.65 -24.30 -1.73
N PRO A 616 11.56 -24.95 -0.98
CA PRO A 616 11.42 -25.12 0.46
C PRO A 616 11.55 -23.83 1.26
N LYS A 617 11.99 -22.73 0.65
CA LYS A 617 12.16 -21.45 1.34
C LYS A 617 10.87 -20.68 1.49
N ASN A 618 9.95 -20.80 0.53
CA ASN A 618 8.85 -19.84 0.40
C ASN A 618 7.48 -20.50 0.42
N LEU A 619 7.37 -21.74 -0.01
CA LEU A 619 6.11 -22.46 -0.11
C LEU A 619 6.19 -23.74 0.73
N GLU A 620 5.75 -23.65 1.96
CA GLU A 620 5.86 -24.76 2.91
C GLU A 620 4.82 -25.84 2.66
N LEU A 621 3.62 -25.46 2.26
CA LEU A 621 2.52 -26.39 2.02
C LEU A 621 1.84 -26.12 0.69
N VAL A 622 1.38 -27.18 0.03
CA VAL A 622 0.58 -27.12 -1.18
C VAL A 622 -0.71 -27.89 -0.99
N TYR A 623 -1.82 -27.22 -1.17
CA TYR A 623 -3.13 -27.85 -1.17
C TYR A 623 -3.40 -28.57 -2.50
N ASP A 624 -3.67 -29.88 -2.46
CA ASP A 624 -4.13 -30.65 -3.62
C ASP A 624 -5.63 -30.99 -3.49
N PRO A 625 -6.54 -30.24 -4.17
CA PRO A 625 -7.97 -30.51 -4.11
C PRO A 625 -8.39 -31.84 -4.72
N ASN A 626 -7.51 -32.49 -5.49
CA ASN A 626 -7.81 -33.77 -6.13
C ASN A 626 -7.46 -34.97 -5.24
N ASN A 627 -6.63 -34.76 -4.21
CA ASN A 627 -6.19 -35.83 -3.32
C ASN A 627 -7.00 -35.84 -2.02
N LYS A 628 -8.32 -36.06 -2.16
CA LYS A 628 -9.26 -36.05 -1.02
C LYS A 628 -9.07 -37.18 -0.02
N LYS A 629 -8.49 -38.30 -0.41
CA LYS A 629 -8.40 -39.50 0.44
C LYS A 629 -7.31 -39.35 1.51
N ASP A 630 -6.19 -38.72 1.16
CA ASP A 630 -5.01 -38.74 2.02
C ASP A 630 -4.76 -37.42 2.76
N CYS A 631 -5.49 -36.34 2.40
CA CYS A 631 -5.18 -35.00 2.88
C CYS A 631 -6.41 -34.11 3.14
N TYR A 632 -7.60 -34.68 3.23
CA TYR A 632 -8.81 -33.89 3.31
C TYR A 632 -9.26 -33.59 4.74
N THR A 633 -9.12 -34.53 5.66
CA THR A 633 -9.50 -34.35 7.09
C THR A 633 -8.44 -34.92 8.00
N PHE A 634 -8.39 -34.42 9.26
CA PHE A 634 -7.42 -34.82 10.27
C PHE A 634 -8.12 -35.39 11.51
N GLU A 635 -7.50 -36.41 12.09
CA GLU A 635 -7.99 -36.97 13.34
C GLU A 635 -7.94 -35.93 14.47
N GLY A 636 -9.07 -35.74 15.17
CA GLY A 636 -9.21 -34.77 16.24
C GLY A 636 -9.54 -33.35 15.83
N ASP A 637 -9.60 -33.07 14.51
CA ASP A 637 -10.10 -31.80 13.96
C ASP A 637 -10.76 -32.04 12.58
N GLU A 638 -12.04 -32.36 12.59
CA GLU A 638 -12.82 -32.68 11.40
C GLU A 638 -13.02 -31.49 10.44
N HIS A 639 -12.77 -30.27 10.92
CA HIS A 639 -12.88 -29.04 10.16
C HIS A 639 -11.55 -28.58 9.57
N ALA A 640 -10.46 -29.29 9.88
CA ALA A 640 -9.17 -29.03 9.30
C ALA A 640 -8.94 -29.83 8.01
N HIS A 641 -8.37 -29.16 7.01
CA HIS A 641 -8.01 -29.72 5.72
C HIS A 641 -6.53 -29.56 5.45
N GLY A 642 -5.98 -30.44 4.63
CA GLY A 642 -4.55 -30.58 4.51
C GLY A 642 -3.92 -30.16 3.20
N GLY A 643 -2.61 -30.27 3.20
CA GLY A 643 -1.71 -30.07 2.09
C GLY A 643 -0.42 -30.83 2.29
N TYR A 644 0.52 -30.66 1.40
CA TYR A 644 1.83 -31.30 1.41
C TYR A 644 2.92 -30.24 1.55
N GLU A 645 3.84 -30.45 2.49
CA GLU A 645 5.04 -29.60 2.61
C GLU A 645 6.02 -29.88 1.48
N CYS A 646 6.81 -28.88 1.16
CA CYS A 646 7.98 -29.08 0.33
C CYS A 646 9.09 -29.75 1.15
N ASP A 647 9.59 -30.90 0.70
CA ASP A 647 10.76 -31.55 1.29
C ASP A 647 12.02 -30.81 0.85
N ALA A 648 12.68 -30.14 1.82
CA ALA A 648 13.88 -29.36 1.57
C ALA A 648 15.06 -30.20 1.03
N SER A 649 15.10 -31.50 1.31
CA SER A 649 16.19 -32.39 0.90
C SER A 649 16.07 -32.84 -0.56
N SER A 650 14.86 -33.05 -1.01
CA SER A 650 14.57 -33.53 -2.38
C SER A 650 14.10 -32.44 -3.34
N GLY A 651 13.65 -31.28 -2.82
CA GLY A 651 12.99 -30.24 -3.61
C GLY A 651 11.67 -30.71 -4.20
N THR A 652 11.03 -31.73 -3.61
CA THR A 652 9.76 -32.30 -4.06
C THR A 652 8.71 -32.26 -2.96
N TRP A 653 7.45 -32.40 -3.31
CA TRP A 653 6.36 -32.41 -2.35
C TRP A 653 6.43 -33.65 -1.46
N SER A 654 6.33 -33.44 -0.14
CA SER A 654 6.23 -34.50 0.85
C SER A 654 5.04 -35.42 0.54
N LYS A 655 5.19 -36.69 0.92
CA LYS A 655 4.06 -37.66 0.87
C LYS A 655 3.19 -37.58 2.14
N THR A 656 3.62 -36.84 3.14
CA THR A 656 2.91 -36.70 4.41
C THR A 656 1.99 -35.50 4.36
N CYS A 657 0.70 -35.75 4.56
CA CYS A 657 -0.31 -34.71 4.67
C CYS A 657 -0.23 -34.02 6.03
N LYS A 658 -0.33 -32.70 6.04
CA LYS A 658 -0.42 -31.87 7.26
C LYS A 658 -1.65 -30.96 7.20
N PRO A 659 -2.21 -30.58 8.36
CA PRO A 659 -3.30 -29.61 8.38
C PRO A 659 -2.85 -28.26 7.83
N TYR A 660 -3.71 -27.65 7.03
CA TYR A 660 -3.38 -26.49 6.23
C TYR A 660 -4.36 -25.34 6.36
N TYR A 661 -5.66 -25.62 6.27
CA TYR A 661 -6.72 -24.64 6.31
C TYR A 661 -7.97 -25.18 6.99
N CYS A 662 -8.88 -24.28 7.37
CA CYS A 662 -10.17 -24.63 7.97
C CYS A 662 -11.31 -24.59 6.96
N ASP A 663 -12.37 -25.32 7.23
CA ASP A 663 -13.65 -25.23 6.51
C ASP A 663 -14.15 -23.77 6.42
N ILE A 664 -14.99 -23.51 5.42
CA ILE A 664 -15.68 -22.22 5.32
C ILE A 664 -16.61 -22.06 6.53
N GLY A 665 -16.46 -20.97 7.26
CA GLY A 665 -17.17 -20.72 8.52
C GLY A 665 -16.42 -21.17 9.77
N TYR A 666 -15.16 -21.59 9.59
CA TYR A 666 -14.24 -21.90 10.68
C TYR A 666 -12.95 -21.09 10.51
N TYR A 667 -12.23 -20.83 11.60
CA TYR A 667 -10.91 -20.23 11.60
C TYR A 667 -9.98 -21.01 12.54
N PHE A 668 -8.69 -20.93 12.30
CA PHE A 668 -7.70 -21.56 13.16
C PHE A 668 -7.53 -20.74 14.44
N ASP A 669 -7.71 -21.38 15.58
CA ASP A 669 -7.45 -20.81 16.90
C ASP A 669 -6.07 -21.25 17.41
N LYS A 670 -5.16 -20.28 17.60
CA LYS A 670 -3.79 -20.52 18.03
C LYS A 670 -3.67 -21.11 19.44
N TYR A 671 -4.66 -20.89 20.30
CA TYR A 671 -4.62 -21.36 21.68
C TYR A 671 -5.03 -22.82 21.79
N THR A 672 -6.03 -23.23 21.04
CA THR A 672 -6.49 -24.62 21.00
C THR A 672 -5.79 -25.45 19.92
N ASN A 673 -5.07 -24.82 18.98
CA ASN A 673 -4.50 -25.44 17.77
C ASN A 673 -5.52 -26.22 16.94
N LYS A 674 -6.75 -25.69 16.83
CA LYS A 674 -7.85 -26.32 16.08
C LYS A 674 -8.61 -25.30 15.25
N CYS A 675 -9.33 -25.81 14.26
CA CYS A 675 -10.34 -25.06 13.56
C CYS A 675 -11.58 -24.93 14.44
N ILE A 676 -11.88 -23.72 14.89
CA ILE A 676 -13.08 -23.42 15.67
C ILE A 676 -14.08 -22.65 14.84
N LYS A 677 -15.36 -22.81 15.19
CA LYS A 677 -16.45 -22.19 14.44
C LYS A 677 -16.37 -20.68 14.45
N ASP A 678 -16.44 -20.08 13.28
CA ASP A 678 -16.48 -18.64 13.13
C ASP A 678 -17.91 -18.11 13.34
N ILE A 679 -18.23 -17.80 14.59
CA ILE A 679 -19.55 -17.28 14.94
C ILE A 679 -19.89 -15.94 14.26
N CYS A 680 -18.87 -15.23 13.76
CA CYS A 680 -19.07 -13.96 13.05
C CYS A 680 -19.65 -14.16 11.63
N THR A 681 -19.56 -15.35 11.09
CA THR A 681 -20.16 -15.69 9.79
C THR A 681 -21.58 -16.22 9.88
N GLU A 682 -22.10 -16.41 11.09
CA GLU A 682 -23.49 -16.88 11.29
C GLU A 682 -24.53 -15.75 11.18
N ASP A 683 -25.77 -16.13 10.91
CA ASP A 683 -26.93 -15.22 10.81
C ASP A 683 -27.37 -14.59 12.16
N SER A 684 -26.54 -14.70 13.21
CA SER A 684 -26.83 -14.19 14.56
C SER A 684 -27.12 -12.67 14.61
N PHE A 685 -26.79 -11.93 13.58
CA PHE A 685 -27.19 -10.52 13.43
C PHE A 685 -28.68 -10.29 13.10
N LYS A 686 -29.46 -11.32 12.80
CA LYS A 686 -30.93 -11.17 12.63
C LYS A 686 -31.62 -10.69 13.92
N PHE A 687 -31.02 -10.90 15.09
CA PHE A 687 -31.65 -10.54 16.37
C PHE A 687 -31.64 -9.03 16.66
N ILE A 688 -30.66 -8.28 16.18
CA ILE A 688 -30.58 -6.83 16.49
C ILE A 688 -31.54 -6.02 15.61
N SER A 689 -31.68 -6.37 14.35
CA SER A 689 -32.65 -5.68 13.46
C SER A 689 -34.10 -6.04 13.80
N LEU A 690 -34.35 -7.29 14.15
CA LEU A 690 -35.69 -7.73 14.59
C LEU A 690 -36.14 -7.10 15.91
N ASN A 691 -35.22 -6.84 16.84
CA ASN A 691 -35.56 -6.16 18.09
C ASN A 691 -35.84 -4.66 17.87
N LYS A 692 -35.11 -3.97 16.99
CA LYS A 692 -35.45 -2.59 16.60
C LYS A 692 -36.83 -2.51 15.96
N TYR A 693 -37.18 -3.43 15.07
CA TYR A 693 -38.52 -3.48 14.48
C TYR A 693 -39.60 -3.88 15.48
N LYS A 694 -39.34 -4.80 16.41
CA LYS A 694 -40.27 -5.18 17.47
C LYS A 694 -40.47 -4.03 18.48
N ILE A 695 -39.44 -3.28 18.82
CA ILE A 695 -39.54 -2.12 19.70
C ILE A 695 -40.26 -0.98 18.97
N LEU A 696 -40.01 -0.77 17.70
CA LEU A 696 -40.73 0.25 16.89
C LEU A 696 -42.19 -0.12 16.71
N MET A 697 -42.52 -1.39 16.48
CA MET A 697 -43.91 -1.88 16.39
C MET A 697 -44.59 -1.85 17.75
N ALA A 698 -43.92 -2.12 18.86
CA ALA A 698 -44.47 -1.97 20.20
C ALA A 698 -44.72 -0.51 20.58
N LEU A 699 -43.83 0.42 20.17
CA LEU A 699 -44.02 1.85 20.35
C LEU A 699 -45.16 2.39 19.47
N LEU A 700 -45.30 1.90 18.24
CA LEU A 700 -46.45 2.23 17.37
C LEU A 700 -47.75 1.66 17.90
N ALA A 701 -47.76 0.48 18.53
CA ALA A 701 -48.94 -0.11 19.16
C ALA A 701 -49.35 0.57 20.49
N ILE A 702 -48.45 1.35 21.10
CA ILE A 702 -48.74 2.17 22.28
C ILE A 702 -49.26 3.59 21.86
N LEU A 703 -48.97 4.01 20.64
CA LEU A 703 -49.36 5.32 20.08
C LEU A 703 -50.64 5.26 19.24
N LEU A 704 -51.16 4.08 18.93
CA LEU A 704 -52.47 3.80 18.35
C LEU A 704 -53.43 3.29 19.41
#